data_222c6633bcde0e2c54f83fbe45363627
#
_entry.id   222c6633bcde0e2c54f83fbe45363627
#
_cell.length_a   1.000
_cell.length_b   1.000
_cell.length_c   1.000
_cell.angle_alpha   90.00
_cell.angle_beta   90.00
_cell.angle_gamma   90.00
#
_symmetry.space_group_name_H-M   'P 1'
#
loop_
_entity.id
_entity.type
_entity.pdbx_description
1 polymer ?
#
loop_
_entity_poly.entity_id
_entity_poly.type
_entity_poly.pdbx_seq_one_letter_code
_entity_poly.pdbx_strand_id
1 'polypeptide(L)'
;MQVKNVPMVFDIEDNYWEKIFIENARFENISAPAFNIAVENNSNNSITLRNVWCSNVPVLAAFKRTGEQTRVSYRKYYVKSFDHGLQMESLVDTPEYKTLLSAEPVDKLPAAVQSVLPALPPMSEWKNLRALGAKGDGVTDDTEAIQKAIDTYDVIYVPSGWYQVSRPIKMRPSTRLIGLHPFSTQFRLGESTLAFSGFGTPVAVLESSKGSDDNILNGIGISTGAFNYRAVGLKWTAGSGSYVNDVKFIGGHGSMWKPVAGQKAPRWSWGPREVSTPDKPVREQGMDQAWDTQYWSLWVTDGGGGIFKDIWTANTYASNGFYAENTSTEGRIYAMSIEHHVRNEERFRNVSNWKVYCMQTEEETVESSECQPVEMDGCRDITFANLYMFRVIRVVRPYYSAVRLRGCSGIEFLNVHNYAQTKYTTDIAVFDQNKGIEVRPWEFSRLIVKGDEQQTGLTSSDGVRMLTGDFDFTEGIACDSKGNIYFCDNRLPRLWTWSESNGLRLLADFHWKPYNVAVDTDDNILVTFRYDRQPDWNADPIEVPQLPDSRGTSFSGWGNSGHAVLVYTINPDNPEESLKSLEERPMRSVKNVAKALYPSNRWRDFHDFNRDALYVPKTCFVAPDGKTIIPCVYDIARSFSLLEAFPGKPFYLVNEYDRRTVVTDVAADGTLSNLRYFTETGEFGLAVDSKGNVYIADGEVQVYDSKDAHIRTIHIPERPSTLTIIRDKLYITARKSIYRADL
;
A
#
# COMPACT_ATOMS: atom_id res chain seq x y z
N MET A 1 10.61 -24.93 4.92
CA MET A 1 9.53 -25.38 5.84
C MET A 1 9.35 -26.89 5.72
N GLN A 2 8.96 -27.60 6.81
CA GLN A 2 8.60 -29.01 6.76
C GLN A 2 7.31 -29.23 7.54
N VAL A 3 6.30 -29.82 6.88
CA VAL A 3 4.99 -30.14 7.47
C VAL A 3 4.74 -31.63 7.30
N LYS A 4 4.43 -32.34 8.40
CA LYS A 4 4.25 -33.78 8.39
C LYS A 4 3.09 -34.23 9.28
N ASN A 5 2.37 -35.25 8.82
CA ASN A 5 1.37 -35.96 9.62
C ASN A 5 0.28 -35.04 10.20
N VAL A 6 -0.18 -34.09 9.39
CA VAL A 6 -1.27 -33.18 9.71
C VAL A 6 -2.41 -33.31 8.70
N PRO A 7 -3.63 -32.97 9.06
CA PRO A 7 -4.73 -33.00 8.11
C PRO A 7 -4.53 -32.06 6.94
N MET A 8 -4.18 -30.81 7.19
CA MET A 8 -3.96 -29.74 6.20
C MET A 8 -2.70 -28.94 6.52
N VAL A 9 -2.16 -28.25 5.53
CA VAL A 9 -1.07 -27.28 5.70
C VAL A 9 -1.65 -25.92 6.01
N PHE A 10 -2.65 -25.47 5.23
CA PHE A 10 -3.37 -24.21 5.44
C PHE A 10 -4.87 -24.42 5.19
N ASP A 11 -5.68 -23.95 6.11
CA ASP A 11 -7.13 -23.82 5.97
C ASP A 11 -7.48 -22.33 6.02
N ILE A 12 -7.83 -21.78 4.88
CA ILE A 12 -8.27 -20.37 4.76
C ILE A 12 -9.77 -20.38 5.06
N GLU A 13 -10.17 -19.67 6.12
CA GLU A 13 -11.57 -19.58 6.52
C GLU A 13 -12.41 -18.79 5.55
N ASP A 14 -13.72 -18.97 5.60
CA ASP A 14 -14.67 -18.18 4.81
C ASP A 14 -14.55 -16.70 5.19
N ASN A 15 -14.57 -15.84 4.19
CA ASN A 15 -14.39 -14.39 4.29
C ASN A 15 -12.97 -13.91 4.59
N TYR A 16 -11.99 -14.80 4.60
CA TYR A 16 -10.58 -14.43 4.62
C TYR A 16 -9.92 -14.72 3.28
N TRP A 17 -8.89 -13.97 2.99
CA TRP A 17 -8.01 -14.16 1.84
C TRP A 17 -6.58 -14.01 2.30
N GLU A 18 -5.68 -14.69 1.63
CA GLU A 18 -4.30 -14.77 2.07
C GLU A 18 -3.33 -14.62 0.91
N LYS A 19 -2.21 -13.98 1.17
CA LYS A 19 -1.06 -13.93 0.27
C LYS A 19 0.03 -14.83 0.80
N ILE A 20 0.07 -16.05 0.26
CA ILE A 20 0.96 -17.10 0.74
C ILE A 20 2.04 -17.37 -0.30
N PHE A 21 3.30 -17.17 0.09
CA PHE A 21 4.45 -17.60 -0.68
C PHE A 21 5.25 -18.64 0.10
N ILE A 22 5.47 -19.80 -0.51
CA ILE A 22 6.26 -20.89 0.08
C ILE A 22 7.31 -21.35 -0.93
N GLU A 23 8.56 -21.29 -0.53
CA GLU A 23 9.69 -21.84 -1.28
C GLU A 23 10.46 -22.87 -0.45
N ASN A 24 10.98 -23.91 -1.10
CA ASN A 24 11.83 -24.91 -0.47
C ASN A 24 11.15 -25.64 0.71
N ALA A 25 9.99 -26.23 0.48
CA ALA A 25 9.22 -26.91 1.51
C ALA A 25 9.07 -28.42 1.25
N ARG A 26 8.69 -29.15 2.34
CA ARG A 26 8.30 -30.56 2.27
C ARG A 26 6.98 -30.77 2.95
N PHE A 27 6.06 -31.45 2.27
CA PHE A 27 4.76 -31.86 2.79
C PHE A 27 4.70 -33.39 2.76
N GLU A 28 4.45 -34.00 3.90
CA GLU A 28 4.44 -35.45 4.02
C GLU A 28 3.23 -35.94 4.84
N ASN A 29 2.47 -36.88 4.26
CA ASN A 29 1.28 -37.45 4.89
C ASN A 29 0.24 -36.38 5.26
N ILE A 30 -0.24 -35.66 4.28
CA ILE A 30 -1.32 -34.70 4.41
C ILE A 30 -2.61 -35.38 3.94
N SER A 31 -3.54 -35.61 4.85
CA SER A 31 -4.70 -36.48 4.59
C SER A 31 -5.91 -35.77 3.99
N ALA A 32 -6.03 -34.47 4.18
CA ALA A 32 -7.00 -33.58 3.53
C ALA A 32 -6.28 -32.71 2.47
N PRO A 33 -6.98 -31.82 1.76
CA PRO A 33 -6.30 -30.86 0.89
C PRO A 33 -5.20 -30.08 1.63
N ALA A 34 -4.01 -29.99 1.03
CA ALA A 34 -2.91 -29.26 1.66
C ALA A 34 -3.26 -27.77 1.84
N PHE A 35 -3.94 -27.19 0.83
CA PHE A 35 -4.49 -25.84 0.88
C PHE A 35 -5.99 -25.90 0.67
N ASN A 36 -6.75 -25.40 1.61
CA ASN A 36 -8.19 -25.29 1.53
C ASN A 36 -8.56 -23.81 1.36
N ILE A 37 -8.98 -23.43 0.16
CA ILE A 37 -9.09 -22.02 -0.27
C ILE A 37 -10.55 -21.61 -0.21
N ALA A 38 -10.85 -20.53 0.50
CA ALA A 38 -12.20 -20.05 0.69
C ALA A 38 -12.76 -19.29 -0.52
N VAL A 39 -11.91 -18.52 -1.21
CA VAL A 39 -12.32 -17.58 -2.25
C VAL A 39 -11.37 -17.70 -3.44
N GLU A 40 -11.92 -18.09 -4.60
CA GLU A 40 -11.15 -18.35 -5.81
C GLU A 40 -10.84 -17.08 -6.61
N ASN A 41 -11.80 -16.15 -6.67
CA ASN A 41 -11.78 -15.01 -7.61
C ASN A 41 -11.60 -13.66 -6.91
N ASN A 42 -10.89 -13.62 -5.79
CA ASN A 42 -10.56 -12.38 -5.13
C ASN A 42 -9.10 -12.02 -5.39
N SER A 43 -8.84 -10.82 -5.92
CA SER A 43 -7.47 -10.35 -6.21
C SER A 43 -6.58 -10.26 -4.97
N ASN A 44 -7.18 -10.20 -3.77
CA ASN A 44 -6.46 -10.25 -2.52
C ASN A 44 -5.96 -11.65 -2.13
N ASN A 45 -6.51 -12.70 -2.78
CA ASN A 45 -6.16 -14.09 -2.50
C ASN A 45 -5.11 -14.58 -3.51
N SER A 46 -3.93 -14.92 -3.02
CA SER A 46 -2.81 -15.33 -3.85
C SER A 46 -2.00 -16.41 -3.16
N ILE A 47 -1.83 -17.55 -3.82
CA ILE A 47 -1.05 -18.66 -3.25
C ILE A 47 -0.01 -19.09 -4.26
N THR A 48 1.24 -18.99 -3.86
CA THR A 48 2.39 -19.33 -4.71
C THR A 48 3.31 -20.32 -4.02
N LEU A 49 3.57 -21.44 -4.66
CA LEU A 49 4.55 -22.42 -4.20
C LEU A 49 5.69 -22.55 -5.20
N ARG A 50 6.91 -22.67 -4.69
CA ARG A 50 8.13 -22.94 -5.48
C ARG A 50 8.97 -24.00 -4.78
N ASN A 51 9.46 -24.98 -5.53
CA ASN A 51 10.33 -26.02 -4.99
C ASN A 51 9.73 -26.74 -3.78
N VAL A 52 8.53 -27.31 -3.92
CA VAL A 52 7.86 -28.03 -2.83
C VAL A 52 7.85 -29.54 -3.12
N TRP A 53 8.32 -30.31 -2.18
CA TRP A 53 8.44 -31.77 -2.28
C TRP A 53 7.32 -32.42 -1.48
N CYS A 54 6.56 -33.28 -2.13
CA CYS A 54 5.37 -33.89 -1.54
C CYS A 54 5.51 -35.42 -1.49
N SER A 55 5.08 -36.00 -0.39
CA SER A 55 4.92 -37.47 -0.24
C SER A 55 3.60 -37.77 0.43
N ASN A 56 2.76 -38.56 -0.24
CA ASN A 56 1.44 -38.90 0.26
C ASN A 56 0.57 -37.65 0.54
N VAL A 57 0.47 -36.78 -0.47
CA VAL A 57 -0.35 -35.57 -0.52
C VAL A 57 -1.24 -35.64 -1.76
N PRO A 58 -2.38 -36.33 -1.76
CA PRO A 58 -3.16 -36.61 -2.94
C PRO A 58 -3.90 -35.39 -3.49
N VAL A 59 -4.20 -34.40 -2.66
CA VAL A 59 -4.86 -33.16 -3.03
C VAL A 59 -3.99 -32.00 -2.58
N LEU A 60 -3.45 -31.25 -3.55
CA LEU A 60 -2.60 -30.10 -3.24
C LEU A 60 -3.45 -28.89 -2.82
N ALA A 61 -4.52 -28.61 -3.53
CA ALA A 61 -5.43 -27.52 -3.20
C ALA A 61 -6.89 -27.93 -3.43
N ALA A 62 -7.79 -27.37 -2.65
CA ALA A 62 -9.23 -27.49 -2.83
C ALA A 62 -9.89 -26.13 -2.63
N PHE A 63 -10.99 -25.91 -3.34
CA PHE A 63 -11.74 -24.66 -3.33
C PHE A 63 -13.09 -24.90 -2.64
N LYS A 64 -13.35 -24.19 -1.54
CA LYS A 64 -14.51 -24.41 -0.68
C LYS A 64 -15.85 -24.13 -1.39
N ARG A 65 -15.89 -23.12 -2.23
CA ARG A 65 -17.13 -22.69 -2.90
C ARG A 65 -17.52 -23.59 -4.06
N THR A 66 -16.55 -23.93 -4.92
CA THR A 66 -16.81 -24.73 -6.13
C THR A 66 -16.70 -26.23 -5.87
N GLY A 67 -15.96 -26.61 -4.84
CA GLY A 67 -15.61 -28.01 -4.58
C GLY A 67 -14.54 -28.56 -5.51
N GLU A 68 -13.97 -27.73 -6.38
CA GLU A 68 -12.88 -28.11 -7.26
C GLU A 68 -11.63 -28.50 -6.47
N GLN A 69 -10.81 -29.36 -7.06
CA GLN A 69 -9.59 -29.83 -6.42
C GLN A 69 -8.45 -29.96 -7.40
N THR A 70 -7.30 -29.44 -7.01
CA THR A 70 -6.02 -29.69 -7.69
C THR A 70 -5.42 -30.98 -7.14
N ARG A 71 -5.62 -32.08 -7.90
CA ARG A 71 -5.14 -33.42 -7.53
C ARG A 71 -3.82 -33.75 -8.23
N VAL A 72 -2.96 -34.47 -7.51
CA VAL A 72 -1.74 -35.04 -8.06
C VAL A 72 -1.77 -36.56 -7.88
N SER A 73 -1.68 -37.29 -8.98
CA SER A 73 -1.78 -38.77 -9.00
C SER A 73 -0.54 -39.50 -8.47
N TYR A 74 0.55 -38.78 -8.31
CA TYR A 74 1.82 -39.40 -7.87
C TYR A 74 1.90 -39.46 -6.33
N ARG A 75 2.38 -40.56 -5.81
CA ARG A 75 2.58 -40.72 -4.35
C ARG A 75 3.72 -39.85 -3.84
N LYS A 76 4.78 -39.66 -4.62
CA LYS A 76 5.88 -38.72 -4.36
C LYS A 76 6.05 -37.85 -5.58
N TYR A 77 6.09 -36.56 -5.37
CA TYR A 77 6.22 -35.61 -6.46
C TYR A 77 6.90 -34.32 -6.02
N TYR A 78 7.41 -33.63 -7.00
CA TYR A 78 8.02 -32.33 -6.89
C TYR A 78 7.11 -31.30 -7.54
N VAL A 79 6.67 -30.32 -6.78
CA VAL A 79 5.97 -29.14 -7.26
C VAL A 79 7.02 -28.10 -7.61
N LYS A 80 7.28 -27.95 -8.90
CA LYS A 80 8.15 -26.89 -9.41
C LYS A 80 7.54 -25.53 -9.18
N SER A 81 6.26 -25.40 -9.52
CA SER A 81 5.47 -24.21 -9.27
C SER A 81 3.99 -24.55 -9.09
N PHE A 82 3.33 -23.79 -8.21
CA PHE A 82 1.89 -23.70 -8.11
C PHE A 82 1.56 -22.21 -7.93
N ASP A 83 0.66 -21.70 -8.76
CA ASP A 83 0.23 -20.31 -8.75
C ASP A 83 -1.30 -20.26 -8.79
N HIS A 84 -1.91 -19.62 -7.80
CA HIS A 84 -3.34 -19.39 -7.73
C HIS A 84 -3.62 -17.92 -7.47
N GLY A 85 -4.58 -17.35 -8.22
CA GLY A 85 -5.04 -15.97 -8.12
C GLY A 85 -5.00 -15.23 -9.46
N LEU A 86 -5.05 -13.90 -9.42
CA LEU A 86 -5.02 -13.05 -10.60
C LEU A 86 -3.61 -13.04 -11.22
N GLN A 87 -3.48 -13.39 -12.49
CA GLN A 87 -2.18 -13.58 -13.14
C GLN A 87 -2.09 -12.92 -14.50
N MET A 88 -0.88 -12.46 -14.82
CA MET A 88 -0.48 -11.90 -16.12
C MET A 88 0.90 -12.46 -16.49
N GLU A 89 1.02 -13.07 -17.66
CA GLU A 89 2.29 -13.63 -18.15
C GLU A 89 3.18 -12.59 -18.88
N SER A 90 2.65 -11.36 -19.01
CA SER A 90 3.38 -10.21 -19.52
C SER A 90 2.67 -8.92 -19.10
N LEU A 91 3.34 -7.78 -19.23
CA LEU A 91 2.77 -6.45 -18.91
C LEU A 91 1.54 -6.07 -19.76
N VAL A 92 1.36 -6.70 -20.90
CA VAL A 92 0.28 -6.39 -21.87
C VAL A 92 -0.86 -7.41 -21.84
N ASP A 93 -0.76 -8.43 -21.03
CA ASP A 93 -1.80 -9.46 -20.93
C ASP A 93 -3.03 -8.95 -20.18
N THR A 94 -4.19 -9.45 -20.57
CA THR A 94 -5.40 -9.30 -19.77
C THR A 94 -5.24 -10.10 -18.47
N PRO A 95 -5.51 -9.49 -17.30
CA PRO A 95 -5.48 -10.20 -16.04
C PRO A 95 -6.51 -11.34 -15.99
N GLU A 96 -6.09 -12.53 -15.55
CA GLU A 96 -6.95 -13.70 -15.45
C GLU A 96 -6.81 -14.40 -14.11
N TYR A 97 -7.94 -14.76 -13.49
CA TYR A 97 -7.94 -15.66 -12.34
C TYR A 97 -7.72 -17.09 -12.81
N LYS A 98 -6.64 -17.70 -12.36
CA LYS A 98 -6.31 -19.08 -12.75
C LYS A 98 -5.48 -19.80 -11.71
N THR A 99 -5.53 -21.13 -11.81
CA THR A 99 -4.68 -22.03 -11.03
C THR A 99 -3.76 -22.78 -11.97
N LEU A 100 -2.46 -22.61 -11.80
CA LEU A 100 -1.45 -23.29 -12.58
C LEU A 100 -0.63 -24.21 -11.69
N LEU A 101 -0.42 -25.45 -12.13
CA LEU A 101 0.43 -26.41 -11.44
C LEU A 101 1.44 -27.01 -12.41
N SER A 102 2.72 -26.95 -12.03
CA SER A 102 3.80 -27.71 -12.64
C SER A 102 4.35 -28.67 -11.60
N ALA A 103 4.06 -29.97 -11.79
CA ALA A 103 4.53 -31.02 -10.87
C ALA A 103 4.97 -32.26 -11.66
N GLU A 104 5.98 -32.93 -11.12
CA GLU A 104 6.55 -34.15 -11.72
C GLU A 104 6.79 -35.26 -10.67
N PRO A 105 6.71 -36.53 -11.03
CA PRO A 105 6.98 -37.62 -10.12
C PRO A 105 8.45 -37.65 -9.72
N VAL A 106 8.71 -38.11 -8.48
CA VAL A 106 10.08 -38.35 -8.00
C VAL A 106 10.15 -39.67 -7.25
N ASP A 107 11.26 -40.37 -7.36
CA ASP A 107 11.47 -41.63 -6.67
C ASP A 107 11.76 -41.42 -5.19
N LYS A 108 12.48 -40.35 -4.86
CA LYS A 108 12.94 -40.05 -3.51
C LYS A 108 12.85 -38.55 -3.23
N LEU A 109 12.38 -38.21 -2.03
CA LEU A 109 12.46 -36.84 -1.55
C LEU A 109 13.92 -36.49 -1.20
N PRO A 110 14.39 -35.28 -1.56
CA PRO A 110 15.72 -34.83 -1.14
C PRO A 110 15.81 -34.69 0.38
N ALA A 111 17.01 -34.50 0.90
CA ALA A 111 17.19 -34.09 2.28
C ALA A 111 16.45 -32.75 2.55
N ALA A 112 16.09 -32.50 3.79
CA ALA A 112 15.50 -31.20 4.16
C ALA A 112 16.47 -30.07 3.77
N VAL A 113 15.90 -29.01 3.19
CA VAL A 113 16.68 -27.83 2.82
C VAL A 113 17.22 -27.18 4.10
N GLN A 114 18.52 -26.97 4.11
CA GLN A 114 19.18 -26.25 5.21
C GLN A 114 18.94 -24.73 5.06
N SER A 115 18.96 -24.03 6.19
CA SER A 115 18.96 -22.58 6.17
C SER A 115 20.16 -22.04 5.41
N VAL A 116 19.92 -21.06 4.55
CA VAL A 116 20.99 -20.33 3.84
C VAL A 116 21.53 -19.15 4.66
N LEU A 117 20.90 -18.87 5.83
CA LEU A 117 21.33 -17.77 6.69
C LEU A 117 22.67 -18.11 7.33
N PRO A 118 23.67 -17.22 7.25
CA PRO A 118 24.93 -17.40 7.94
C PRO A 118 24.72 -17.51 9.46
N ALA A 119 25.43 -18.45 10.06
CA ALA A 119 25.48 -18.56 11.51
C ALA A 119 26.36 -17.43 12.09
N LEU A 120 25.94 -16.87 13.21
CA LEU A 120 26.80 -15.95 13.95
C LEU A 120 28.01 -16.71 14.54
N PRO A 121 29.19 -16.08 14.65
CA PRO A 121 30.36 -16.69 15.27
C PRO A 121 30.07 -17.09 16.74
N PRO A 122 30.74 -18.11 17.28
CA PRO A 122 30.61 -18.47 18.68
C PRO A 122 30.91 -17.31 19.63
N MET A 123 30.13 -17.17 20.71
CA MET A 123 30.30 -16.06 21.66
C MET A 123 31.70 -16.03 22.30
N SER A 124 32.41 -17.12 22.34
CA SER A 124 33.81 -17.19 22.82
C SER A 124 34.79 -16.37 21.99
N GLU A 125 34.43 -16.06 20.76
CA GLU A 125 35.25 -15.25 19.84
C GLU A 125 34.93 -13.74 19.96
N TRP A 126 33.83 -13.38 20.61
CA TRP A 126 33.36 -12.02 20.67
C TRP A 126 34.25 -11.14 21.55
N LYS A 127 34.72 -10.04 20.99
CA LYS A 127 35.48 -9.01 21.71
C LYS A 127 34.57 -7.84 22.08
N ASN A 128 34.39 -7.59 23.35
CA ASN A 128 33.51 -6.55 23.86
C ASN A 128 34.08 -5.17 23.56
N LEU A 129 33.38 -4.37 22.76
CA LEU A 129 33.83 -3.05 22.30
C LEU A 129 34.09 -2.08 23.45
N ARG A 130 33.30 -2.13 24.54
CA ARG A 130 33.56 -1.28 25.71
C ARG A 130 34.84 -1.64 26.43
N ALA A 131 35.17 -2.91 26.50
CA ALA A 131 36.45 -3.37 27.06
C ALA A 131 37.64 -2.93 26.19
N LEU A 132 37.39 -2.60 24.92
CA LEU A 132 38.39 -2.09 23.97
C LEU A 132 38.46 -0.54 23.95
N GLY A 133 37.70 0.14 24.81
CA GLY A 133 37.84 1.58 25.04
C GLY A 133 36.67 2.45 24.63
N ALA A 134 35.72 1.94 23.82
CA ALA A 134 34.51 2.69 23.47
C ALA A 134 33.60 2.90 24.68
N LYS A 135 32.91 4.03 24.74
CA LYS A 135 32.04 4.40 25.87
C LYS A 135 30.56 4.03 25.62
N GLY A 136 30.04 4.34 24.44
CA GLY A 136 28.65 4.14 24.12
C GLY A 136 27.70 4.92 25.02
N ASP A 137 28.12 6.09 25.48
CA ASP A 137 27.39 6.95 26.43
C ASP A 137 26.55 8.03 25.74
N GLY A 138 26.57 8.06 24.40
CA GLY A 138 25.87 9.04 23.58
C GLY A 138 26.51 10.42 23.51
N VAL A 139 27.69 10.61 24.09
CA VAL A 139 28.42 11.89 24.19
C VAL A 139 29.83 11.76 23.67
N THR A 140 30.56 10.73 24.12
CA THR A 140 31.95 10.50 23.74
C THR A 140 32.04 10.10 22.27
N ASP A 141 33.01 10.72 21.55
CA ASP A 141 33.32 10.27 20.17
C ASP A 141 34.07 8.92 20.23
N ASP A 142 33.35 7.86 19.86
CA ASP A 142 33.86 6.51 19.88
C ASP A 142 34.49 6.07 18.55
N THR A 143 34.60 6.96 17.57
CA THR A 143 35.05 6.63 16.21
C THR A 143 36.39 5.89 16.20
N GLU A 144 37.39 6.40 16.90
CA GLU A 144 38.71 5.78 16.92
C GLU A 144 38.73 4.43 17.66
N ALA A 145 38.00 4.35 18.75
CA ALA A 145 37.90 3.10 19.51
C ALA A 145 37.24 1.99 18.69
N ILE A 146 36.16 2.32 17.95
CA ILE A 146 35.46 1.37 17.05
C ILE A 146 36.40 0.97 15.91
N GLN A 147 37.04 1.93 15.21
CA GLN A 147 37.92 1.62 14.08
C GLN A 147 39.13 0.78 14.52
N LYS A 148 39.75 1.11 15.65
CA LYS A 148 40.88 0.35 16.21
C LYS A 148 40.45 -1.08 16.57
N ALA A 149 39.24 -1.25 17.12
CA ALA A 149 38.71 -2.58 17.41
C ALA A 149 38.54 -3.40 16.13
N ILE A 150 37.96 -2.80 15.08
CA ILE A 150 37.82 -3.41 13.76
C ILE A 150 39.17 -3.78 13.15
N ASP A 151 40.17 -2.88 13.25
CA ASP A 151 41.50 -3.10 12.69
C ASP A 151 42.26 -4.24 13.39
N THR A 152 41.86 -4.55 14.63
CA THR A 152 42.57 -5.52 15.47
C THR A 152 41.86 -6.88 15.56
N TYR A 153 40.55 -6.92 15.57
CA TYR A 153 39.75 -8.11 15.81
C TYR A 153 38.72 -8.37 14.73
N ASP A 154 38.44 -9.65 14.45
CA ASP A 154 37.49 -10.05 13.42
C ASP A 154 36.04 -10.03 13.92
N VAL A 155 35.82 -10.39 15.19
CA VAL A 155 34.48 -10.49 15.79
C VAL A 155 34.35 -9.52 16.95
N ILE A 156 33.50 -8.51 16.77
CA ILE A 156 33.31 -7.45 17.76
C ILE A 156 31.87 -7.47 18.24
N TYR A 157 31.72 -7.64 19.54
CA TYR A 157 30.45 -7.46 20.22
C TYR A 157 30.28 -6.01 20.64
N VAL A 158 29.19 -5.39 20.20
CA VAL A 158 28.82 -4.01 20.51
C VAL A 158 27.71 -4.03 21.56
N PRO A 159 28.00 -3.83 22.86
CA PRO A 159 26.98 -3.81 23.90
C PRO A 159 25.97 -2.68 23.71
N SER A 160 24.83 -2.79 24.43
CA SER A 160 23.85 -1.71 24.49
C SER A 160 24.50 -0.38 24.81
N GLY A 161 24.27 0.62 23.98
CA GLY A 161 24.85 1.97 24.11
C GLY A 161 24.70 2.78 22.81
N TRP A 162 24.86 4.08 22.94
CA TRP A 162 24.85 5.00 21.83
C TRP A 162 26.28 5.49 21.57
N TYR A 163 26.88 4.95 20.53
CA TYR A 163 28.27 5.22 20.16
C TYR A 163 28.30 6.38 19.17
N GLN A 164 28.79 7.54 19.60
CA GLN A 164 28.93 8.71 18.72
C GLN A 164 30.03 8.47 17.70
N VAL A 165 29.73 8.81 16.45
CA VAL A 165 30.66 8.66 15.33
C VAL A 165 30.79 10.00 14.62
N SER A 166 32.03 10.43 14.40
CA SER A 166 32.35 11.71 13.72
C SER A 166 32.98 11.54 12.33
N ARG A 167 33.38 10.33 11.98
CA ARG A 167 34.00 9.96 10.69
C ARG A 167 33.56 8.58 10.26
N PRO A 168 33.65 8.24 8.94
CA PRO A 168 33.33 6.91 8.43
C PRO A 168 34.05 5.79 9.16
N ILE A 169 33.31 4.73 9.47
CA ILE A 169 33.82 3.46 9.98
C ILE A 169 33.93 2.48 8.81
N LYS A 170 35.08 1.81 8.68
CA LYS A 170 35.33 0.86 7.59
C LYS A 170 35.57 -0.54 8.12
N MET A 171 34.82 -1.48 7.60
CA MET A 171 35.00 -2.91 7.91
C MET A 171 36.17 -3.49 7.11
N ARG A 172 36.91 -4.42 7.71
CA ARG A 172 37.89 -5.30 7.03
C ARG A 172 37.16 -6.50 6.41
N PRO A 173 37.80 -7.27 5.51
CA PRO A 173 37.16 -8.45 4.91
C PRO A 173 36.59 -9.47 5.93
N SER A 174 37.24 -9.64 7.06
CA SER A 174 36.84 -10.59 8.12
C SER A 174 35.94 -9.99 9.20
N THR A 175 35.58 -8.72 9.12
CA THR A 175 34.85 -8.02 10.19
C THR A 175 33.43 -8.54 10.35
N ARG A 176 33.09 -8.87 11.60
CA ARG A 176 31.75 -9.22 12.04
C ARG A 176 31.36 -8.37 13.24
N LEU A 177 30.40 -7.45 13.03
CA LEU A 177 29.88 -6.56 14.07
C LEU A 177 28.56 -7.13 14.60
N ILE A 178 28.51 -7.41 15.88
CA ILE A 178 27.36 -8.04 16.53
C ILE A 178 26.87 -7.15 17.67
N GLY A 179 25.75 -6.49 17.45
CA GLY A 179 25.04 -5.70 18.45
C GLY A 179 24.05 -6.54 19.24
N LEU A 180 23.58 -5.98 20.35
CA LEU A 180 22.60 -6.61 21.20
C LEU A 180 21.17 -6.44 20.65
N HIS A 181 20.84 -5.22 20.23
CA HIS A 181 19.52 -4.88 19.70
C HIS A 181 19.57 -3.49 19.06
N PRO A 182 19.03 -3.28 17.85
CA PRO A 182 19.30 -2.07 17.07
C PRO A 182 18.80 -0.77 17.69
N PHE A 183 17.77 -0.79 18.53
CA PHE A 183 17.30 0.41 19.23
C PHE A 183 18.15 0.75 20.47
N SER A 184 18.78 -0.23 21.07
CA SER A 184 19.61 -0.02 22.24
C SER A 184 21.11 0.04 21.94
N THR A 185 21.52 -0.43 20.76
CA THR A 185 22.90 -0.45 20.30
C THR A 185 22.98 0.34 18.99
N GLN A 186 23.48 1.56 19.04
CA GLN A 186 23.45 2.46 17.87
C GLN A 186 24.81 3.11 17.60
N PHE A 187 25.18 3.17 16.30
CA PHE A 187 26.17 4.11 15.80
C PHE A 187 25.44 5.39 15.40
N ARG A 188 25.87 6.54 15.90
CA ARG A 188 25.13 7.79 15.76
C ARG A 188 26.01 8.95 15.32
N LEU A 189 25.50 9.71 14.37
CA LEU A 189 26.05 11.03 14.07
C LEU A 189 25.42 12.09 14.98
N GLY A 190 26.22 13.06 15.38
CA GLY A 190 25.69 14.31 15.92
C GLY A 190 25.07 15.18 14.81
N GLU A 191 24.36 16.23 15.19
CA GLU A 191 23.87 17.23 14.24
C GLU A 191 25.05 17.92 13.54
N SER A 192 24.91 18.15 12.21
CA SER A 192 25.93 18.87 11.42
C SER A 192 27.34 18.34 11.61
N THR A 193 27.51 17.03 11.72
CA THR A 193 28.83 16.41 11.87
C THR A 193 29.70 16.73 10.64
N LEU A 194 30.85 17.36 10.82
CA LEU A 194 31.64 17.99 9.76
C LEU A 194 31.93 17.08 8.56
N ALA A 195 32.23 15.80 8.78
CA ALA A 195 32.54 14.86 7.70
C ALA A 195 31.31 14.49 6.85
N PHE A 196 30.09 14.68 7.36
CA PHE A 196 28.84 14.29 6.74
C PHE A 196 27.95 15.46 6.36
N SER A 197 28.26 16.67 6.81
CA SER A 197 27.50 17.89 6.53
C SER A 197 27.95 18.57 5.23
N GLY A 198 27.26 19.64 4.84
CA GLY A 198 27.56 20.41 3.64
C GLY A 198 27.11 19.69 2.36
N PHE A 199 27.59 20.18 1.21
CA PHE A 199 27.32 19.62 -0.10
C PHE A 199 28.48 18.75 -0.59
N GLY A 200 28.19 17.74 -1.40
CA GLY A 200 29.22 16.90 -2.00
C GLY A 200 28.76 15.46 -2.18
N THR A 201 29.71 14.56 -2.45
CA THR A 201 29.46 13.13 -2.63
C THR A 201 28.97 12.47 -1.35
N PRO A 202 28.18 11.37 -1.44
CA PRO A 202 27.71 10.63 -0.28
C PRO A 202 28.87 10.07 0.56
N VAL A 203 28.68 10.06 1.88
CA VAL A 203 29.65 9.54 2.87
C VAL A 203 28.93 8.61 3.83
N ALA A 204 29.36 7.36 3.90
CA ALA A 204 28.71 6.35 4.76
C ALA A 204 29.19 6.43 6.22
N VAL A 205 28.24 6.23 7.15
CA VAL A 205 28.58 6.05 8.58
C VAL A 205 29.35 4.76 8.77
N LEU A 206 28.90 3.69 8.11
CA LEU A 206 29.55 2.38 8.09
C LEU A 206 29.70 1.89 6.65
N GLU A 207 30.88 1.38 6.30
CA GLU A 207 31.17 0.84 4.98
C GLU A 207 31.71 -0.59 5.09
N SER A 208 31.11 -1.53 4.36
CA SER A 208 31.60 -2.91 4.28
C SER A 208 32.87 -3.03 3.42
N SER A 209 33.59 -4.13 3.56
CA SER A 209 34.73 -4.44 2.70
C SER A 209 34.25 -4.99 1.35
N LYS A 210 34.81 -4.44 0.28
CA LYS A 210 34.41 -4.80 -1.09
C LYS A 210 34.66 -6.29 -1.38
N GLY A 211 33.59 -6.95 -1.85
CA GLY A 211 33.63 -8.36 -2.28
C GLY A 211 33.81 -9.38 -1.14
N SER A 212 33.77 -8.96 0.12
CA SER A 212 33.91 -9.89 1.24
C SER A 212 32.65 -10.73 1.44
N ASP A 213 32.79 -12.04 1.49
CA ASP A 213 31.72 -12.95 1.86
C ASP A 213 31.59 -13.17 3.37
N ASP A 214 32.50 -12.64 4.17
CA ASP A 214 32.56 -12.82 5.61
C ASP A 214 32.03 -11.64 6.42
N ASN A 215 31.70 -10.51 5.80
CA ASN A 215 31.17 -9.38 6.51
C ASN A 215 29.80 -9.68 7.10
N ILE A 216 29.67 -9.47 8.41
CA ILE A 216 28.41 -9.56 9.14
C ILE A 216 28.14 -8.27 9.89
N LEU A 217 26.94 -7.74 9.73
CA LEU A 217 26.39 -6.65 10.54
C LEU A 217 25.08 -7.13 11.15
N ASN A 218 25.02 -7.26 12.46
CA ASN A 218 23.86 -7.82 13.14
C ASN A 218 23.47 -7.01 14.37
N GLY A 219 22.18 -6.71 14.55
CA GLY A 219 21.62 -6.15 15.78
C GLY A 219 22.07 -4.74 16.12
N ILE A 220 22.38 -3.93 15.11
CA ILE A 220 22.92 -2.56 15.26
C ILE A 220 22.02 -1.55 14.57
N GLY A 221 21.65 -0.50 15.29
CA GLY A 221 21.01 0.69 14.72
C GLY A 221 22.04 1.68 14.18
N ILE A 222 21.68 2.37 13.10
CA ILE A 222 22.48 3.46 12.52
C ILE A 222 21.62 4.72 12.49
N SER A 223 22.07 5.75 13.20
CA SER A 223 21.40 7.05 13.24
C SER A 223 22.25 8.10 12.53
N THR A 224 21.71 8.67 11.49
CA THR A 224 22.41 9.67 10.67
C THR A 224 22.29 11.10 11.21
N GLY A 225 21.60 11.29 12.34
CA GLY A 225 21.42 12.60 12.96
C GLY A 225 20.64 13.59 12.07
N ALA A 226 20.80 14.87 12.34
CA ALA A 226 20.18 15.94 11.56
C ALA A 226 21.22 16.78 10.83
N PHE A 227 20.84 17.38 9.70
CA PHE A 227 21.66 18.28 8.88
C PHE A 227 22.99 17.67 8.38
N ASN A 228 23.01 16.37 8.26
CA ASN A 228 24.12 15.61 7.68
C ASN A 228 23.81 15.27 6.22
N TYR A 229 23.75 16.28 5.36
CA TYR A 229 23.24 16.17 3.98
C TYR A 229 23.99 15.15 3.11
N ARG A 230 25.23 14.83 3.44
CA ARG A 230 26.07 13.85 2.74
C ARG A 230 25.97 12.44 3.33
N ALA A 231 25.24 12.26 4.42
CA ALA A 231 25.22 11.00 5.12
C ALA A 231 24.53 9.89 4.30
N VAL A 232 25.13 8.71 4.37
CA VAL A 232 24.56 7.41 4.05
C VAL A 232 24.68 6.58 5.31
N GLY A 233 23.59 5.89 5.70
CA GLY A 233 23.65 5.06 6.91
C GLY A 233 24.65 3.91 6.74
N LEU A 234 24.42 3.04 5.78
CA LEU A 234 25.28 1.90 5.48
C LEU A 234 25.58 1.85 3.97
N LYS A 235 26.86 1.82 3.60
CA LYS A 235 27.32 1.47 2.26
C LYS A 235 27.79 0.01 2.26
N TRP A 236 27.12 -0.81 1.44
CA TRP A 236 27.39 -2.25 1.36
C TRP A 236 27.94 -2.65 0.00
N THR A 237 29.17 -3.11 0.01
CA THR A 237 29.94 -3.54 -1.18
C THR A 237 30.44 -4.99 -1.04
N ALA A 238 29.99 -5.67 0.02
CA ALA A 238 30.39 -7.04 0.35
C ALA A 238 29.75 -8.08 -0.60
N GLY A 239 30.32 -9.28 -0.64
CA GLY A 239 29.96 -10.35 -1.55
C GLY A 239 28.67 -11.09 -1.17
N SER A 240 28.38 -12.15 -1.96
CA SER A 240 27.12 -12.92 -1.84
C SER A 240 26.97 -13.70 -0.53
N GLY A 241 28.07 -14.06 0.13
CA GLY A 241 28.07 -14.72 1.44
C GLY A 241 27.90 -13.79 2.62
N SER A 242 27.94 -12.47 2.42
CA SER A 242 27.82 -11.48 3.48
C SER A 242 26.41 -11.37 4.07
N TYR A 243 26.30 -10.82 5.30
CA TYR A 243 25.05 -10.83 6.02
C TYR A 243 24.78 -9.54 6.79
N VAL A 244 23.62 -8.94 6.53
CA VAL A 244 23.07 -7.80 7.27
C VAL A 244 21.76 -8.24 7.90
N ASN A 245 21.71 -8.28 9.24
CA ASN A 245 20.55 -8.77 9.95
C ASN A 245 20.17 -7.86 11.12
N ASP A 246 18.87 -7.65 11.28
CA ASP A 246 18.30 -6.84 12.36
C ASP A 246 19.00 -5.47 12.48
N VAL A 247 19.02 -4.75 11.36
CA VAL A 247 19.57 -3.39 11.28
C VAL A 247 18.45 -2.38 11.13
N LYS A 248 18.48 -1.34 11.96
CA LYS A 248 17.50 -0.26 11.91
C LYS A 248 18.20 1.05 11.56
N PHE A 249 17.64 1.76 10.58
CA PHE A 249 18.08 3.11 10.24
C PHE A 249 17.16 4.10 10.94
N ILE A 250 17.72 4.96 11.77
CA ILE A 250 16.98 5.80 12.69
C ILE A 250 17.47 7.23 12.56
N GLY A 251 16.55 8.16 12.62
CA GLY A 251 16.91 9.58 12.59
C GLY A 251 16.80 10.22 11.24
N GLY A 252 17.23 11.47 11.14
CA GLY A 252 17.10 12.27 9.93
C GLY A 252 15.99 13.31 9.99
N HIS A 253 14.93 13.09 10.77
CA HIS A 253 13.84 14.07 10.95
C HIS A 253 14.25 15.35 11.69
N GLY A 254 15.51 15.59 11.94
CA GLY A 254 15.94 16.76 12.72
C GLY A 254 15.38 16.79 14.14
N SER A 255 14.46 15.94 14.44
CA SER A 255 13.74 15.81 15.70
C SER A 255 14.44 14.92 16.70
N MET A 256 15.63 14.49 16.35
CA MET A 256 16.33 13.54 17.18
C MET A 256 16.85 14.21 18.42
N TRP A 257 16.16 13.99 19.44
CA TRP A 257 16.55 13.87 20.80
C TRP A 257 17.88 14.51 21.20
N LYS A 258 17.80 15.71 21.67
CA LYS A 258 18.67 16.10 22.78
C LYS A 258 17.92 15.65 24.04
N PRO A 259 18.43 14.69 24.83
CA PRO A 259 17.94 14.53 26.18
C PRO A 259 18.09 15.88 26.86
N VAL A 260 17.02 16.58 27.07
CA VAL A 260 17.03 17.76 27.94
C VAL A 260 17.40 17.22 29.32
N ALA A 261 18.47 17.74 29.89
CA ALA A 261 18.93 17.30 31.20
C ALA A 261 17.77 17.27 32.18
N GLY A 262 17.48 16.09 32.75
CA GLY A 262 16.39 15.87 33.67
C GLY A 262 15.06 15.39 33.08
N GLN A 263 14.90 15.28 31.75
CA GLN A 263 13.74 14.67 31.14
C GLN A 263 13.99 13.20 30.79
N LYS A 264 13.04 12.35 31.16
CA LYS A 264 13.06 10.95 30.70
C LYS A 264 12.87 10.92 29.20
N ALA A 265 13.69 10.11 28.55
CA ALA A 265 13.50 9.79 27.15
C ALA A 265 12.04 9.40 26.89
N PRO A 266 11.32 10.03 25.93
CA PRO A 266 9.99 9.59 25.58
C PRO A 266 10.03 8.11 25.16
N ARG A 267 8.95 7.41 25.36
CA ARG A 267 8.86 5.95 25.11
C ARG A 267 8.96 5.56 23.64
N TRP A 268 8.88 6.51 22.72
CA TRP A 268 8.83 6.29 21.28
C TRP A 268 9.91 7.12 20.58
N SER A 269 10.52 6.55 19.57
CA SER A 269 11.49 7.21 18.69
C SER A 269 10.90 8.32 17.81
N TRP A 270 9.61 8.48 17.84
CA TRP A 270 8.92 9.69 17.41
C TRP A 270 9.38 10.80 18.35
N GLY A 271 10.41 11.53 17.96
CA GLY A 271 10.92 12.63 18.75
C GLY A 271 9.81 13.54 19.27
N PRO A 272 10.05 14.39 20.27
CA PRO A 272 9.09 15.36 20.65
C PRO A 272 8.72 16.12 19.40
N ARG A 273 7.55 15.83 18.82
CA ARG A 273 6.98 16.72 17.83
C ARG A 273 6.91 18.05 18.53
N GLU A 274 7.72 19.00 18.08
CA GLU A 274 7.53 20.37 18.53
C GLU A 274 6.06 20.64 18.29
N VAL A 275 5.36 20.99 19.36
CA VAL A 275 3.95 21.31 19.29
C VAL A 275 3.84 22.45 18.29
N SER A 276 3.08 22.25 17.23
CA SER A 276 2.79 23.32 16.29
C SER A 276 2.21 24.50 17.07
N THR A 277 2.88 25.60 16.98
CA THR A 277 2.37 26.88 17.50
C THR A 277 1.97 27.75 16.30
N PRO A 278 1.05 28.73 16.47
CA PRO A 278 0.69 29.63 15.37
C PRO A 278 1.89 30.32 14.71
N ASP A 279 2.96 30.53 15.47
CA ASP A 279 4.20 31.19 15.03
C ASP A 279 5.18 30.21 14.39
N LYS A 280 4.99 28.90 14.58
CA LYS A 280 5.80 27.82 14.01
C LYS A 280 4.92 26.64 13.66
N PRO A 281 4.19 26.71 12.56
CA PRO A 281 3.40 25.59 12.08
C PRO A 281 4.33 24.42 11.73
N VAL A 282 4.04 23.23 12.25
CA VAL A 282 4.81 22.00 11.98
C VAL A 282 4.92 21.72 10.48
N ARG A 283 3.96 22.18 9.68
CA ARG A 283 4.02 22.09 8.22
C ARG A 283 5.14 22.87 7.59
N GLU A 284 5.44 24.07 8.09
CA GLU A 284 6.56 24.85 7.57
C GLU A 284 7.90 24.22 7.95
N GLN A 285 7.98 23.67 9.16
CA GLN A 285 9.17 22.92 9.57
C GLN A 285 9.31 21.61 8.80
N GLY A 286 8.21 20.88 8.56
CA GLY A 286 8.21 19.65 7.78
C GLY A 286 8.54 19.88 6.31
N MET A 287 8.08 20.95 5.71
CA MET A 287 8.41 21.27 4.31
C MET A 287 9.86 21.69 4.14
N ASP A 288 10.42 22.46 5.05
CA ASP A 288 11.84 22.84 5.01
C ASP A 288 12.78 21.66 5.30
N GLN A 289 12.29 20.66 6.00
CA GLN A 289 13.02 19.42 6.33
C GLN A 289 12.79 18.29 5.34
N ALA A 290 11.75 18.36 4.52
CA ALA A 290 11.38 17.34 3.54
C ALA A 290 12.30 17.30 2.30
N TRP A 291 13.31 18.15 2.23
CA TRP A 291 14.28 18.17 1.15
C TRP A 291 15.51 17.35 1.53
N ASP A 292 15.65 16.17 0.93
CA ASP A 292 16.83 15.31 0.96
C ASP A 292 17.84 15.71 2.04
N THR A 293 17.47 15.60 3.31
CA THR A 293 18.35 15.99 4.40
C THR A 293 19.55 15.07 4.54
N GLN A 294 19.54 13.98 3.80
CA GLN A 294 20.66 13.05 3.64
C GLN A 294 20.46 12.20 2.37
N TYR A 295 21.51 11.47 1.95
CA TYR A 295 21.44 10.67 0.75
C TYR A 295 20.57 9.42 0.93
N TRP A 296 21.09 8.35 1.56
CA TRP A 296 20.42 7.05 1.60
C TRP A 296 20.56 6.38 2.96
N SER A 297 19.58 5.58 3.32
CA SER A 297 19.67 4.76 4.55
C SER A 297 20.57 3.54 4.31
N LEU A 298 20.23 2.71 3.34
CA LEU A 298 21.04 1.55 2.93
C LEU A 298 21.39 1.65 1.44
N TRP A 299 22.69 1.68 1.16
CA TRP A 299 23.22 1.76 -0.19
C TRP A 299 24.05 0.52 -0.54
N VAL A 300 23.55 -0.32 -1.44
CA VAL A 300 24.26 -1.47 -1.99
C VAL A 300 24.83 -1.09 -3.35
N THR A 301 26.14 -1.13 -3.51
CA THR A 301 26.82 -0.63 -4.72
C THR A 301 28.14 -1.34 -4.97
N ASP A 302 28.83 -0.98 -6.05
CA ASP A 302 30.17 -1.47 -6.40
C ASP A 302 30.29 -2.99 -6.42
N GLY A 303 29.23 -3.68 -6.90
CA GLY A 303 29.19 -5.14 -6.93
C GLY A 303 28.78 -5.79 -5.60
N GLY A 304 28.20 -5.01 -4.67
CA GLY A 304 27.69 -5.53 -3.41
C GLY A 304 26.48 -6.48 -3.60
N GLY A 305 26.35 -7.43 -2.69
CA GLY A 305 25.26 -8.40 -2.62
C GLY A 305 25.15 -8.99 -1.23
N GLY A 306 24.66 -10.24 -1.11
CA GLY A 306 24.55 -10.93 0.16
C GLY A 306 23.12 -11.04 0.68
N ILE A 307 23.00 -11.30 1.96
CA ILE A 307 21.72 -11.53 2.62
C ILE A 307 21.37 -10.36 3.53
N PHE A 308 20.19 -9.81 3.30
CA PHE A 308 19.61 -8.70 4.07
C PHE A 308 18.34 -9.20 4.75
N LYS A 309 18.30 -9.16 6.08
CA LYS A 309 17.19 -9.71 6.85
C LYS A 309 16.79 -8.78 8.00
N ASP A 310 15.49 -8.64 8.23
CA ASP A 310 14.94 -7.79 9.30
C ASP A 310 15.49 -6.36 9.29
N ILE A 311 15.47 -5.73 8.12
CA ILE A 311 15.88 -4.34 7.94
C ILE A 311 14.66 -3.43 8.08
N TRP A 312 14.82 -2.35 8.82
CA TRP A 312 13.76 -1.35 8.93
C TRP A 312 14.34 0.07 8.91
N THR A 313 13.67 0.92 8.18
CA THR A 313 13.92 2.36 8.21
C THR A 313 12.66 3.06 8.69
N ALA A 314 12.80 4.03 9.54
CA ALA A 314 11.70 4.89 9.94
C ALA A 314 12.22 6.25 10.32
N ASN A 315 11.42 7.29 10.01
CA ASN A 315 11.77 8.65 10.39
C ASN A 315 13.15 9.11 9.91
N THR A 316 13.51 8.72 8.69
CA THR A 316 14.71 9.23 8.05
C THR A 316 14.30 10.13 6.88
N TYR A 317 14.63 11.40 6.86
CA TYR A 317 14.45 12.26 5.69
C TYR A 317 15.51 11.99 4.63
N ALA A 318 15.86 10.73 4.43
CA ALA A 318 16.76 10.34 3.37
C ALA A 318 16.08 10.45 2.00
N SER A 319 16.86 10.77 0.99
CA SER A 319 16.40 10.74 -0.40
C SER A 319 15.81 9.36 -0.76
N ASN A 320 16.54 8.30 -0.42
CA ASN A 320 16.10 6.93 -0.62
C ASN A 320 16.30 6.10 0.66
N GLY A 321 15.37 5.17 0.90
CA GLY A 321 15.52 4.22 1.99
C GLY A 321 16.48 3.09 1.64
N PHE A 322 16.11 2.28 0.66
CA PHE A 322 16.97 1.26 0.09
C PHE A 322 17.36 1.64 -1.33
N TYR A 323 18.67 1.65 -1.60
CA TYR A 323 19.19 1.88 -2.94
C TYR A 323 20.22 0.81 -3.30
N ALA A 324 19.91 -0.04 -4.26
CA ALA A 324 20.83 -0.99 -4.85
C ALA A 324 21.19 -0.56 -6.27
N GLU A 325 22.49 -0.52 -6.58
CA GLU A 325 22.92 -0.16 -7.93
C GLU A 325 24.17 -0.90 -8.40
N ASN A 326 24.25 -1.06 -9.72
CA ASN A 326 25.44 -1.53 -10.43
C ASN A 326 26.00 -2.83 -9.84
N THR A 327 25.14 -3.82 -9.67
CA THR A 327 25.52 -5.12 -9.13
C THR A 327 24.81 -6.28 -9.82
N SER A 328 25.57 -7.35 -10.09
CA SER A 328 25.07 -8.66 -10.49
C SER A 328 25.39 -9.75 -9.46
N THR A 329 26.01 -9.38 -8.35
CA THR A 329 26.26 -10.26 -7.21
C THR A 329 24.92 -10.69 -6.62
N GLU A 330 24.76 -11.97 -6.34
CA GLU A 330 23.52 -12.50 -5.76
C GLU A 330 23.14 -11.75 -4.49
N GLY A 331 21.89 -11.26 -4.45
CA GLY A 331 21.31 -10.60 -3.31
C GLY A 331 19.99 -11.26 -2.88
N ARG A 332 19.76 -11.36 -1.58
CA ARG A 332 18.53 -11.89 -1.00
C ARG A 332 18.04 -11.00 0.12
N ILE A 333 16.80 -10.59 0.01
CA ILE A 333 16.11 -9.80 1.05
C ILE A 333 15.07 -10.68 1.72
N TYR A 334 15.09 -10.74 3.05
CA TYR A 334 14.10 -11.41 3.89
C TYR A 334 13.56 -10.45 4.93
N ALA A 335 12.31 -10.01 4.78
CA ALA A 335 11.66 -9.03 5.65
C ALA A 335 12.40 -7.68 5.73
N MET A 336 12.03 -6.79 4.83
CA MET A 336 12.53 -5.41 4.83
C MET A 336 11.34 -4.44 4.80
N SER A 337 11.34 -3.46 5.70
CA SER A 337 10.36 -2.38 5.77
C SER A 337 11.06 -1.05 5.58
N ILE A 338 10.69 -0.35 4.52
CA ILE A 338 11.30 0.92 4.13
C ILE A 338 10.23 1.99 4.16
N GLU A 339 10.44 3.01 5.01
CA GLU A 339 9.38 3.94 5.38
C GLU A 339 9.88 5.38 5.41
N HIS A 340 9.04 6.30 4.92
CA HIS A 340 9.14 7.74 5.12
C HIS A 340 10.35 8.41 4.43
N HIS A 341 10.62 8.03 3.19
CA HIS A 341 11.68 8.67 2.41
C HIS A 341 11.13 9.73 1.45
N VAL A 342 12.00 10.61 0.97
CA VAL A 342 11.55 11.80 0.24
C VAL A 342 11.33 11.53 -1.24
N ARG A 343 12.16 10.68 -1.88
CA ARG A 343 12.10 10.43 -3.33
C ARG A 343 11.75 8.99 -3.68
N ASN A 344 12.40 8.05 -3.06
CA ASN A 344 12.15 6.64 -3.29
C ASN A 344 12.21 5.89 -1.96
N GLU A 345 11.23 5.03 -1.72
CA GLU A 345 11.43 4.05 -0.66
C GLU A 345 12.47 3.04 -1.12
N GLU A 346 12.24 2.43 -2.25
CA GLU A 346 13.10 1.39 -2.80
C GLU A 346 13.53 1.72 -4.22
N ARG A 347 14.82 1.66 -4.47
CA ARG A 347 15.38 1.92 -5.78
C ARG A 347 16.38 0.86 -6.19
N PHE A 348 16.18 0.30 -7.38
CA PHE A 348 17.10 -0.64 -8.02
C PHE A 348 17.58 -0.06 -9.35
N ARG A 349 18.87 -0.03 -9.59
CA ARG A 349 19.45 0.47 -10.83
C ARG A 349 20.57 -0.44 -11.33
N ASN A 350 20.44 -1.00 -12.53
CA ASN A 350 21.39 -1.96 -13.08
C ASN A 350 21.69 -3.11 -12.10
N VAL A 351 20.65 -3.70 -11.52
CA VAL A 351 20.72 -4.81 -10.57
C VAL A 351 20.24 -6.08 -11.24
N SER A 352 20.90 -7.19 -10.96
CA SER A 352 20.46 -8.50 -11.44
C SER A 352 20.76 -9.63 -10.44
N ASN A 353 20.07 -10.78 -10.60
CA ASN A 353 20.21 -11.98 -9.77
C ASN A 353 19.78 -11.79 -8.31
N TRP A 354 18.70 -11.07 -8.08
CA TRP A 354 18.19 -10.82 -6.73
C TRP A 354 16.87 -11.53 -6.48
N LYS A 355 16.66 -11.94 -5.22
CA LYS A 355 15.39 -12.43 -4.70
C LYS A 355 14.96 -11.59 -3.51
N VAL A 356 13.79 -11.00 -3.61
CA VAL A 356 13.23 -10.07 -2.64
C VAL A 356 11.98 -10.69 -2.03
N TYR A 357 12.05 -11.05 -0.76
CA TYR A 357 10.97 -11.72 -0.04
C TYR A 357 10.47 -10.85 1.10
N CYS A 358 9.15 -10.61 1.13
CA CYS A 358 8.49 -9.88 2.21
C CYS A 358 9.06 -8.46 2.38
N MET A 359 8.92 -7.64 1.36
CA MET A 359 9.38 -6.25 1.32
C MET A 359 8.18 -5.30 1.40
N GLN A 360 8.28 -4.28 2.26
CA GLN A 360 7.25 -3.26 2.44
C GLN A 360 7.79 -1.89 2.12
N THR A 361 6.95 -1.05 1.49
CA THR A 361 7.11 0.40 1.47
C THR A 361 6.01 1.06 2.28
N GLU A 362 6.29 2.23 2.88
CA GLU A 362 5.27 3.03 3.54
C GLU A 362 5.52 4.53 3.34
N GLU A 363 4.64 5.17 2.58
CA GLU A 363 4.73 6.60 2.31
C GLU A 363 3.74 7.38 3.18
N GLU A 364 4.27 8.38 3.87
CA GLU A 364 3.51 9.30 4.71
C GLU A 364 3.05 10.56 3.96
N THR A 365 2.07 11.23 4.52
CA THR A 365 1.44 12.41 3.90
C THR A 365 2.38 13.61 3.80
N VAL A 366 3.25 13.78 4.76
CA VAL A 366 4.06 15.00 4.91
C VAL A 366 5.39 14.86 4.20
N GLU A 367 6.17 13.88 4.59
CA GLU A 367 7.54 13.71 4.13
C GLU A 367 7.68 12.96 2.82
N SER A 368 6.76 12.04 2.55
CA SER A 368 6.89 11.10 1.42
C SER A 368 5.69 11.06 0.48
N SER A 369 4.88 12.11 0.48
CA SER A 369 3.71 12.20 -0.41
C SER A 369 4.05 12.09 -1.91
N GLU A 370 5.23 12.53 -2.31
CA GLU A 370 5.73 12.47 -3.69
C GLU A 370 6.81 11.37 -3.88
N CYS A 371 6.95 10.49 -2.90
CA CYS A 371 7.90 9.39 -2.94
C CYS A 371 7.41 8.27 -3.86
N GLN A 372 8.30 7.78 -4.74
CA GLN A 372 8.05 6.59 -5.55
C GLN A 372 8.28 5.35 -4.68
N PRO A 373 7.25 4.49 -4.47
CA PRO A 373 7.42 3.29 -3.65
C PRO A 373 8.55 2.40 -4.16
N VAL A 374 8.46 1.89 -5.38
CA VAL A 374 9.50 1.06 -6.00
C VAL A 374 9.89 1.63 -7.36
N GLU A 375 11.17 1.86 -7.56
CA GLU A 375 11.75 2.26 -8.86
C GLU A 375 12.80 1.25 -9.32
N MET A 376 12.67 0.77 -10.55
CA MET A 376 13.62 -0.16 -11.17
C MET A 376 14.09 0.37 -12.52
N ASP A 377 15.41 0.48 -12.70
CA ASP A 377 16.03 1.01 -13.91
C ASP A 377 17.13 0.06 -14.40
N GLY A 378 16.99 -0.50 -15.61
CA GLY A 378 17.95 -1.41 -16.21
C GLY A 378 18.13 -2.75 -15.47
N CYS A 379 17.13 -3.18 -14.71
CA CYS A 379 17.21 -4.39 -13.88
C CYS A 379 16.85 -5.66 -14.63
N ARG A 380 17.43 -6.79 -14.18
CA ARG A 380 17.18 -8.10 -14.81
C ARG A 380 17.20 -9.24 -13.79
N ASP A 381 16.40 -10.27 -14.07
CA ASP A 381 16.40 -11.52 -13.30
C ASP A 381 16.19 -11.27 -11.78
N ILE A 382 15.12 -10.53 -11.43
CA ILE A 382 14.75 -10.24 -10.05
C ILE A 382 13.35 -10.82 -9.78
N THR A 383 13.24 -11.57 -8.69
CA THR A 383 11.96 -12.06 -8.20
C THR A 383 11.56 -11.29 -6.94
N PHE A 384 10.38 -10.70 -6.94
CA PHE A 384 9.71 -10.18 -5.75
C PHE A 384 8.63 -11.16 -5.31
N ALA A 385 8.59 -11.48 -4.02
CA ALA A 385 7.52 -12.27 -3.43
C ALA A 385 7.00 -11.60 -2.16
N ASN A 386 5.68 -11.45 -2.07
CA ASN A 386 5.02 -10.71 -1.00
C ASN A 386 5.54 -9.25 -0.90
N LEU A 387 5.50 -8.54 -2.01
CA LEU A 387 5.76 -7.10 -2.05
C LEU A 387 4.52 -6.37 -1.57
N TYR A 388 4.65 -5.64 -0.47
CA TYR A 388 3.59 -4.89 0.18
C TYR A 388 3.88 -3.40 0.07
N MET A 389 3.11 -2.68 -0.73
CA MET A 389 3.26 -1.24 -0.92
C MET A 389 2.10 -0.53 -0.24
N PHE A 390 2.42 0.24 0.79
CA PHE A 390 1.46 0.88 1.66
C PHE A 390 1.61 2.39 1.65
N ARG A 391 0.54 3.08 1.34
CA ARG A 391 0.48 4.54 1.49
C ARG A 391 -0.48 4.90 2.62
N VAL A 392 0.01 5.70 3.55
CA VAL A 392 -0.73 6.05 4.75
C VAL A 392 -1.96 6.92 4.44
N ILE A 393 -2.95 6.78 5.29
CA ILE A 393 -4.19 7.56 5.33
C ILE A 393 -3.89 9.03 5.17
N ARG A 394 -4.41 9.72 4.25
CA ARG A 394 -4.35 11.17 4.05
C ARG A 394 -3.55 11.64 2.87
N VAL A 395 -3.05 10.72 2.07
CA VAL A 395 -2.54 11.13 0.76
C VAL A 395 -3.73 11.66 -0.04
N VAL A 396 -3.73 12.94 -0.27
CA VAL A 396 -4.81 13.64 -0.98
C VAL A 396 -4.78 13.30 -2.48
N ARG A 397 -3.66 12.81 -2.95
CA ARG A 397 -3.42 12.47 -4.35
C ARG A 397 -3.06 11.01 -4.48
N PRO A 398 -3.67 10.26 -5.42
CA PRO A 398 -3.07 9.01 -5.82
C PRO A 398 -1.71 9.32 -6.42
N TYR A 399 -0.71 8.57 -6.01
CA TYR A 399 0.57 8.60 -6.71
C TYR A 399 0.41 7.86 -8.04
N TYR A 400 1.16 8.24 -9.07
CA TYR A 400 0.91 7.71 -10.41
C TYR A 400 1.08 6.20 -10.49
N SER A 401 2.14 5.63 -9.91
CA SER A 401 2.38 4.19 -9.93
C SER A 401 3.05 3.69 -8.65
N ALA A 402 2.72 2.48 -8.23
CA ALA A 402 3.41 1.84 -7.11
C ALA A 402 4.81 1.36 -7.54
N VAL A 403 4.90 0.67 -8.67
CA VAL A 403 6.18 0.25 -9.26
C VAL A 403 6.40 0.99 -10.58
N ARG A 404 7.57 1.60 -10.73
CA ARG A 404 8.01 2.23 -11.97
C ARG A 404 9.19 1.48 -12.57
N LEU A 405 9.05 1.03 -13.81
CA LEU A 405 10.06 0.28 -14.54
C LEU A 405 10.64 1.11 -15.68
N ARG A 406 11.94 0.95 -15.94
CA ARG A 406 12.63 1.46 -17.11
C ARG A 406 13.65 0.45 -17.59
N GLY A 407 13.48 -0.08 -18.82
CA GLY A 407 14.45 -0.99 -19.43
C GLY A 407 14.72 -2.27 -18.62
N CYS A 408 13.69 -2.78 -17.94
CA CYS A 408 13.78 -4.01 -17.14
C CYS A 408 13.35 -5.24 -17.92
N SER A 409 13.88 -6.40 -17.54
CA SER A 409 13.51 -7.69 -18.14
C SER A 409 13.73 -8.85 -17.15
N GLY A 410 12.97 -9.94 -17.31
CA GLY A 410 13.08 -11.10 -16.40
C GLY A 410 12.69 -10.75 -14.96
N ILE A 411 11.77 -9.80 -14.76
CA ILE A 411 11.26 -9.48 -13.43
C ILE A 411 10.01 -10.31 -13.20
N GLU A 412 9.95 -10.99 -12.08
CA GLU A 412 8.76 -11.72 -11.63
C GLU A 412 8.24 -11.11 -10.33
N PHE A 413 7.00 -10.68 -10.34
CA PHE A 413 6.27 -10.25 -9.16
C PHE A 413 5.28 -11.32 -8.73
N LEU A 414 5.40 -11.77 -7.49
CA LEU A 414 4.56 -12.79 -6.87
C LEU A 414 3.87 -12.20 -5.64
N ASN A 415 2.54 -12.37 -5.56
CA ASN A 415 1.75 -11.91 -4.43
C ASN A 415 1.97 -10.42 -4.11
N VAL A 416 1.68 -9.55 -5.05
CA VAL A 416 1.78 -8.09 -4.86
C VAL A 416 0.54 -7.58 -4.14
N HIS A 417 0.77 -6.75 -3.14
CA HIS A 417 -0.25 -6.05 -2.38
C HIS A 417 0.02 -4.55 -2.42
N ASN A 418 -0.85 -3.81 -3.07
CA ASN A 418 -0.79 -2.36 -3.14
C ASN A 418 -2.01 -1.78 -2.42
N TYR A 419 -1.79 -1.16 -1.28
CA TYR A 419 -2.82 -0.85 -0.31
C TYR A 419 -2.68 0.55 0.28
N ALA A 420 -3.79 1.19 0.58
CA ALA A 420 -3.85 2.35 1.46
C ALA A 420 -5.03 2.26 2.41
N GLN A 421 -4.92 2.97 3.48
CA GLN A 421 -6.06 3.20 4.37
C GLN A 421 -7.07 4.19 3.77
N THR A 422 -6.72 4.87 2.70
CA THR A 422 -7.63 5.70 1.93
C THR A 422 -7.66 5.24 0.48
N LYS A 423 -8.75 5.52 -0.18
CA LYS A 423 -9.08 5.12 -1.54
C LYS A 423 -7.97 5.32 -2.58
N TYR A 424 -7.14 6.30 -2.42
CA TYR A 424 -6.20 6.72 -3.44
C TYR A 424 -4.75 6.46 -3.03
N THR A 425 -4.29 5.24 -3.20
CA THR A 425 -2.88 4.93 -3.04
C THR A 425 -2.06 5.34 -4.24
N THR A 426 -2.35 4.64 -5.31
CA THR A 426 -1.69 4.80 -6.60
C THR A 426 -2.72 4.58 -7.70
N ASP A 427 -2.54 5.23 -8.83
CA ASP A 427 -3.40 5.03 -9.99
C ASP A 427 -3.19 3.66 -10.63
N ILE A 428 -1.96 3.20 -10.68
CA ILE A 428 -1.53 1.96 -11.33
C ILE A 428 -0.59 1.19 -10.42
N ALA A 429 -0.66 -0.14 -10.49
CA ALA A 429 0.28 -0.97 -9.75
C ALA A 429 1.67 -0.94 -10.36
N VAL A 430 1.80 -1.19 -11.68
CA VAL A 430 3.09 -1.22 -12.35
C VAL A 430 3.04 -0.38 -13.63
N PHE A 431 4.02 0.47 -13.82
CA PHE A 431 4.19 1.31 -15.00
C PHE A 431 5.55 1.11 -15.66
N ASP A 432 5.55 0.61 -16.90
CA ASP A 432 6.76 0.64 -17.74
C ASP A 432 6.84 1.99 -18.45
N GLN A 433 7.70 2.87 -17.96
CA GLN A 433 7.83 4.23 -18.43
C GLN A 433 8.34 4.33 -19.87
N ASN A 434 9.23 3.42 -20.29
CA ASN A 434 9.81 3.46 -21.63
C ASN A 434 8.78 3.08 -22.69
N LYS A 435 7.86 2.20 -22.34
CA LYS A 435 6.87 1.65 -23.26
C LYS A 435 5.49 2.29 -23.09
N GLY A 436 5.26 3.02 -21.97
CA GLY A 436 3.96 3.58 -21.64
C GLY A 436 2.91 2.52 -21.29
N ILE A 437 3.34 1.36 -20.79
CA ILE A 437 2.44 0.25 -20.45
C ILE A 437 2.01 0.36 -18.99
N GLU A 438 0.70 0.27 -18.74
CA GLU A 438 0.08 0.33 -17.42
C GLU A 438 -0.49 -1.03 -17.02
N VAL A 439 -0.14 -1.51 -15.83
CA VAL A 439 -0.80 -2.63 -15.16
C VAL A 439 -1.66 -2.06 -14.04
N ARG A 440 -2.97 -2.13 -14.20
CA ARG A 440 -3.94 -1.45 -13.34
C ARG A 440 -4.36 -2.20 -12.09
N PRO A 441 -4.51 -3.55 -12.10
CA PRO A 441 -4.87 -4.27 -10.88
C PRO A 441 -3.89 -3.97 -9.76
N TRP A 442 -4.39 -3.50 -8.62
CA TRP A 442 -3.55 -3.17 -7.48
C TRP A 442 -2.95 -4.38 -6.80
N GLU A 443 -3.62 -5.51 -6.95
CA GLU A 443 -3.23 -6.77 -6.35
C GLU A 443 -3.30 -7.90 -7.37
N PHE A 444 -2.29 -8.72 -7.36
CA PHE A 444 -2.21 -9.87 -8.25
C PHE A 444 -1.27 -10.94 -7.67
N SER A 445 -1.51 -12.18 -8.06
CA SER A 445 -0.69 -13.31 -7.61
C SER A 445 0.59 -13.44 -8.42
N ARG A 446 0.57 -13.05 -9.71
CA ARG A 446 1.75 -13.17 -10.56
C ARG A 446 1.73 -12.19 -11.74
N LEU A 447 2.88 -11.55 -11.97
CA LEU A 447 3.15 -10.74 -13.16
C LEU A 447 4.59 -10.99 -13.62
N ILE A 448 4.79 -11.18 -14.92
CA ILE A 448 6.12 -11.31 -15.54
C ILE A 448 6.40 -10.09 -16.42
N VAL A 449 7.57 -9.49 -16.23
CA VAL A 449 8.13 -8.46 -17.11
C VAL A 449 9.18 -9.12 -18.00
N LYS A 450 8.84 -9.37 -19.26
CA LYS A 450 9.74 -10.04 -20.22
C LYS A 450 10.82 -9.09 -20.76
N GLY A 451 10.47 -7.83 -20.95
CA GLY A 451 11.36 -6.79 -21.46
C GLY A 451 11.19 -6.50 -22.95
N ASP A 452 10.52 -7.35 -23.69
CA ASP A 452 10.25 -7.22 -25.12
C ASP A 452 8.80 -6.86 -25.47
N GLU A 453 7.97 -6.62 -24.46
CA GLU A 453 6.58 -6.25 -24.67
C GLU A 453 6.47 -4.98 -25.54
N GLN A 454 5.50 -5.00 -26.45
CA GLN A 454 5.15 -3.85 -27.24
C GLN A 454 3.81 -3.30 -26.75
N GLN A 455 3.70 -2.00 -26.66
CA GLN A 455 2.41 -1.39 -26.37
C GLN A 455 1.46 -1.69 -27.52
N THR A 456 0.45 -2.49 -27.27
CA THR A 456 -0.63 -2.76 -28.22
C THR A 456 -1.72 -1.69 -28.15
N GLY A 457 -1.41 -0.43 -27.91
CA GLY A 457 -2.35 0.66 -27.70
C GLY A 457 -3.45 0.30 -26.68
N LEU A 458 -3.74 1.13 -25.72
CA LEU A 458 -4.94 0.97 -24.90
C LEU A 458 -6.17 1.06 -25.83
N THR A 459 -6.66 -0.10 -26.27
CA THR A 459 -7.87 -0.16 -27.09
C THR A 459 -9.05 0.03 -26.14
N SER A 460 -9.66 1.21 -26.18
CA SER A 460 -10.98 1.33 -25.57
C SER A 460 -11.95 0.37 -26.28
N SER A 461 -12.91 -0.14 -25.55
CA SER A 461 -14.00 -0.91 -26.16
C SER A 461 -14.73 -0.08 -27.19
N ASP A 462 -15.26 -0.73 -28.22
CA ASP A 462 -16.11 -0.08 -29.21
C ASP A 462 -17.26 0.68 -28.52
N GLY A 463 -17.53 1.90 -29.00
CA GLY A 463 -18.56 2.75 -28.42
C GLY A 463 -18.14 3.58 -27.21
N VAL A 464 -16.92 3.39 -26.68
CA VAL A 464 -16.36 4.25 -25.63
C VAL A 464 -15.81 5.52 -26.25
N ARG A 465 -16.20 6.68 -25.71
CA ARG A 465 -15.68 7.98 -26.14
C ARG A 465 -15.50 8.93 -24.98
N MET A 466 -14.44 9.70 -25.03
CA MET A 466 -14.22 10.82 -24.11
C MET A 466 -15.17 11.95 -24.42
N LEU A 467 -15.83 12.51 -23.41
CA LEU A 467 -16.72 13.66 -23.52
C LEU A 467 -15.98 14.96 -23.20
N THR A 468 -15.18 14.95 -22.17
CA THR A 468 -14.39 16.09 -21.71
C THR A 468 -13.22 15.59 -20.84
N GLY A 469 -12.17 16.40 -20.69
CA GLY A 469 -10.97 16.07 -19.95
C GLY A 469 -10.31 17.28 -19.33
N ASP A 470 -9.03 17.12 -18.99
CA ASP A 470 -8.17 18.15 -18.37
C ASP A 470 -8.53 18.47 -16.90
N PHE A 471 -9.14 17.54 -16.21
CA PHE A 471 -9.35 17.62 -14.76
C PHE A 471 -8.13 17.10 -13.99
N ASP A 472 -8.11 17.39 -12.72
CA ASP A 472 -7.06 16.85 -11.85
C ASP A 472 -7.39 15.43 -11.39
N PHE A 473 -8.61 15.22 -10.85
CA PHE A 473 -9.12 13.89 -10.54
C PHE A 473 -10.65 13.90 -10.43
N THR A 474 -11.29 13.23 -11.37
CA THR A 474 -12.76 13.19 -11.44
C THR A 474 -13.34 12.03 -10.64
N GLU A 475 -14.37 12.34 -9.85
CA GLU A 475 -15.16 11.33 -9.14
C GLU A 475 -16.56 11.85 -8.83
N GLY A 476 -17.44 10.96 -8.37
CA GLY A 476 -18.80 11.29 -8.03
C GLY A 476 -19.59 11.77 -9.24
N ILE A 477 -20.33 10.89 -9.89
CA ILE A 477 -21.11 11.23 -11.07
C ILE A 477 -22.59 10.91 -10.88
N ALA A 478 -23.46 11.83 -11.24
CA ALA A 478 -24.91 11.65 -11.25
C ALA A 478 -25.54 12.41 -12.41
N CYS A 479 -26.79 12.11 -12.70
CA CYS A 479 -27.54 12.86 -13.71
C CYS A 479 -28.92 13.30 -13.20
N ASP A 480 -29.42 14.40 -13.78
CA ASP A 480 -30.80 14.86 -13.55
C ASP A 480 -31.78 14.24 -14.56
N SER A 481 -33.06 14.55 -14.38
CA SER A 481 -34.13 14.07 -15.27
C SER A 481 -34.01 14.63 -16.70
N LYS A 482 -33.30 15.74 -16.88
CA LYS A 482 -33.08 16.42 -18.17
C LYS A 482 -31.88 15.83 -18.94
N GLY A 483 -31.07 15.01 -18.26
CA GLY A 483 -29.86 14.39 -18.84
C GLY A 483 -28.59 15.21 -18.69
N ASN A 484 -28.58 16.22 -17.82
CA ASN A 484 -27.34 16.87 -17.44
C ASN A 484 -26.57 15.98 -16.47
N ILE A 485 -25.26 15.92 -16.66
CA ILE A 485 -24.34 15.16 -15.82
C ILE A 485 -23.65 16.11 -14.86
N TYR A 486 -23.54 15.69 -13.62
CA TYR A 486 -22.81 16.41 -12.56
C TYR A 486 -21.71 15.52 -12.02
N PHE A 487 -20.54 16.08 -11.82
CA PHE A 487 -19.38 15.36 -11.29
C PHE A 487 -18.41 16.30 -10.56
N CYS A 488 -17.59 15.72 -9.71
CA CYS A 488 -16.60 16.45 -8.93
C CYS A 488 -15.21 16.33 -9.54
N ASP A 489 -14.44 17.43 -9.48
CA ASP A 489 -12.98 17.37 -9.48
C ASP A 489 -12.53 17.53 -8.02
N ASN A 490 -12.05 16.45 -7.41
CA ASN A 490 -11.84 16.49 -5.97
C ASN A 490 -10.52 17.17 -5.55
N ARG A 491 -9.64 17.43 -6.48
CA ARG A 491 -8.37 18.13 -6.17
C ARG A 491 -8.51 19.64 -6.24
N LEU A 492 -9.13 20.07 -7.29
CA LEU A 492 -9.67 21.42 -7.37
C LEU A 492 -11.09 21.28 -6.85
N PRO A 493 -11.44 21.77 -5.67
CA PRO A 493 -12.71 21.45 -5.01
C PRO A 493 -13.90 22.02 -5.80
N ARG A 494 -14.20 21.44 -6.94
CA ARG A 494 -15.14 21.94 -7.95
C ARG A 494 -16.21 20.92 -8.28
N LEU A 495 -17.40 21.47 -8.52
CA LEU A 495 -18.53 20.75 -9.11
C LEU A 495 -18.73 21.25 -10.55
N TRP A 496 -18.75 20.30 -11.44
CA TRP A 496 -18.95 20.54 -12.87
C TRP A 496 -20.27 19.96 -13.34
N THR A 497 -20.81 20.55 -14.38
CA THR A 497 -21.91 19.96 -15.15
C THR A 497 -21.54 19.87 -16.63
N TRP A 498 -22.02 18.82 -17.26
CA TRP A 498 -21.87 18.60 -18.69
C TRP A 498 -23.19 18.13 -19.31
N SER A 499 -23.51 18.61 -20.49
CA SER A 499 -24.62 18.12 -21.32
C SER A 499 -24.28 18.20 -22.79
N GLU A 500 -24.97 17.39 -23.62
CA GLU A 500 -24.75 17.43 -25.08
C GLU A 500 -25.08 18.81 -25.68
N SER A 501 -26.07 19.52 -25.11
CA SER A 501 -26.51 20.82 -25.61
C SER A 501 -25.62 21.98 -25.16
N ASN A 502 -25.10 21.95 -23.95
CA ASN A 502 -24.43 23.11 -23.33
C ASN A 502 -22.94 22.90 -23.12
N GLY A 503 -22.44 21.68 -23.37
CA GLY A 503 -21.05 21.31 -23.08
C GLY A 503 -20.71 21.35 -21.62
N LEU A 504 -19.43 21.55 -21.30
CA LEU A 504 -18.88 21.62 -19.95
C LEU A 504 -19.08 23.00 -19.34
N ARG A 505 -19.54 23.05 -18.09
CA ARG A 505 -19.68 24.29 -17.33
C ARG A 505 -19.30 24.07 -15.85
N LEU A 506 -18.54 24.99 -15.27
CA LEU A 506 -18.29 25.03 -13.83
C LEU A 506 -19.60 25.46 -13.13
N LEU A 507 -20.06 24.65 -12.19
CA LEU A 507 -21.27 24.94 -11.41
C LEU A 507 -20.95 25.58 -10.05
N ALA A 508 -19.94 25.07 -9.36
CA ALA A 508 -19.54 25.59 -8.06
C ALA A 508 -18.04 25.36 -7.80
N ASP A 509 -17.45 26.27 -7.05
CA ASP A 509 -16.11 26.17 -6.49
C ASP A 509 -16.24 26.20 -4.96
N PHE A 510 -15.63 25.25 -4.26
CA PHE A 510 -15.84 25.05 -2.84
C PHE A 510 -14.56 25.25 -2.04
N HIS A 511 -14.71 25.48 -0.75
CA HIS A 511 -13.62 25.45 0.21
C HIS A 511 -13.25 24.02 0.64
N TRP A 512 -14.18 23.07 0.50
CA TRP A 512 -14.01 21.67 0.87
C TRP A 512 -14.01 20.80 -0.37
N LYS A 513 -13.38 19.64 -0.24
CA LYS A 513 -13.28 18.69 -1.34
C LYS A 513 -14.58 17.91 -1.49
N PRO A 514 -15.31 18.09 -2.60
CA PRO A 514 -16.42 17.24 -2.93
C PRO A 514 -15.88 15.89 -3.40
N TYR A 515 -16.54 14.81 -3.04
CA TYR A 515 -16.12 13.50 -3.52
C TYR A 515 -17.25 12.65 -4.08
N ASN A 516 -18.51 13.07 -3.89
CA ASN A 516 -19.62 12.34 -4.48
C ASN A 516 -20.80 13.25 -4.77
N VAL A 517 -21.63 12.86 -5.72
CA VAL A 517 -22.80 13.59 -6.18
C VAL A 517 -23.97 12.65 -6.34
N ALA A 518 -25.18 13.10 -5.95
CA ALA A 518 -26.44 12.50 -6.34
C ALA A 518 -27.39 13.59 -6.81
N VAL A 519 -28.52 13.18 -7.39
CA VAL A 519 -29.61 14.09 -7.78
C VAL A 519 -30.88 13.62 -7.13
N ASP A 520 -31.62 14.54 -6.50
CA ASP A 520 -32.90 14.24 -5.87
C ASP A 520 -34.06 14.26 -6.88
N THR A 521 -35.26 13.92 -6.43
CA THR A 521 -36.48 13.88 -7.25
C THR A 521 -36.92 15.25 -7.80
N ASP A 522 -36.40 16.32 -7.26
CA ASP A 522 -36.67 17.72 -7.68
C ASP A 522 -35.53 18.27 -8.58
N ASP A 523 -34.62 17.40 -9.05
CA ASP A 523 -33.42 17.72 -9.81
C ASP A 523 -32.40 18.61 -9.06
N ASN A 524 -32.46 18.64 -7.72
CA ASN A 524 -31.40 19.28 -6.95
C ASN A 524 -30.19 18.34 -6.84
N ILE A 525 -29.02 18.95 -6.81
CA ILE A 525 -27.76 18.23 -6.73
C ILE A 525 -27.39 18.08 -5.24
N LEU A 526 -27.14 16.86 -4.83
CA LEU A 526 -26.69 16.54 -3.49
C LEU A 526 -25.19 16.26 -3.56
N VAL A 527 -24.39 17.15 -3.01
CA VAL A 527 -22.93 17.06 -3.03
C VAL A 527 -22.44 16.58 -1.68
N THR A 528 -21.63 15.54 -1.69
CA THR A 528 -21.02 15.00 -0.49
C THR A 528 -19.60 15.52 -0.35
N PHE A 529 -19.27 16.03 0.81
CA PHE A 529 -17.93 16.54 1.13
C PHE A 529 -17.27 15.65 2.15
N ARG A 530 -15.98 15.42 1.95
CA ARG A 530 -15.10 14.89 2.96
C ARG A 530 -14.68 16.03 3.87
N TYR A 531 -15.10 15.98 5.09
CA TYR A 531 -14.59 16.85 6.13
C TYR A 531 -13.35 16.19 6.73
N ASP A 532 -12.20 16.54 6.22
CA ASP A 532 -10.96 16.36 6.96
C ASP A 532 -10.90 17.47 7.99
N ARG A 533 -11.03 17.11 9.25
CA ARG A 533 -10.55 17.96 10.32
C ARG A 533 -9.04 18.01 10.24
N GLN A 534 -8.51 18.59 9.17
CA GLN A 534 -7.18 19.18 9.26
C GLN A 534 -7.33 20.20 10.36
N PRO A 535 -6.53 20.14 11.39
CA PRO A 535 -6.48 21.24 12.30
C PRO A 535 -5.99 22.47 11.50
N ASP A 536 -6.91 23.22 10.93
CA ASP A 536 -6.67 24.64 10.81
C ASP A 536 -6.75 25.12 12.26
N TRP A 537 -5.58 25.26 12.86
CA TRP A 537 -5.41 25.63 14.25
C TRP A 537 -6.04 26.99 14.58
N ASN A 538 -6.41 27.74 13.57
CA ASN A 538 -7.02 29.04 13.63
C ASN A 538 -8.55 29.02 13.35
N ALA A 539 -9.11 27.89 12.96
CA ALA A 539 -10.54 27.80 12.79
C ALA A 539 -11.20 27.45 14.12
N ASP A 540 -12.27 28.17 14.46
CA ASP A 540 -13.16 27.80 15.56
C ASP A 540 -13.54 26.32 15.41
N PRO A 541 -13.56 25.56 16.52
CA PRO A 541 -13.95 24.17 16.48
C PRO A 541 -15.38 24.07 15.96
N ILE A 542 -15.51 23.63 14.70
CA ILE A 542 -16.81 23.32 14.14
C ILE A 542 -17.31 22.10 14.90
N GLU A 543 -18.43 22.22 15.62
CA GLU A 543 -19.12 21.09 16.22
C GLU A 543 -19.52 20.14 15.06
N VAL A 544 -18.77 19.10 14.88
CA VAL A 544 -19.18 18.00 14.00
C VAL A 544 -20.33 17.29 14.72
N PRO A 545 -21.51 17.19 14.11
CA PRO A 545 -22.61 16.45 14.72
C PRO A 545 -22.12 15.02 15.00
N GLN A 546 -22.15 14.62 16.25
CA GLN A 546 -21.87 13.25 16.64
C GLN A 546 -22.98 12.37 16.05
N LEU A 547 -22.62 11.45 15.19
CA LEU A 547 -23.55 10.45 14.70
C LEU A 547 -24.01 9.60 15.89
N PRO A 548 -25.32 9.34 16.07
CA PRO A 548 -25.88 8.76 17.30
C PRO A 548 -25.26 7.42 17.71
N ASP A 549 -24.61 6.69 16.84
CA ASP A 549 -23.98 5.41 17.11
C ASP A 549 -22.50 5.36 16.73
N SER A 550 -21.86 6.48 16.52
CA SER A 550 -20.41 6.49 16.43
C SER A 550 -19.89 6.03 17.79
N ARG A 551 -19.59 4.77 17.94
CA ARG A 551 -19.02 4.21 19.17
C ARG A 551 -17.80 5.02 19.53
N GLY A 552 -18.02 5.98 20.44
CA GLY A 552 -17.01 6.81 21.07
C GLY A 552 -15.81 7.03 20.15
N THR A 553 -16.04 7.58 18.98
CA THR A 553 -15.01 7.81 17.99
C THR A 553 -14.14 8.98 18.37
N SER A 554 -13.70 8.99 19.59
CA SER A 554 -12.42 9.56 19.85
C SER A 554 -11.40 8.65 19.23
N PHE A 555 -11.08 8.85 17.98
CA PHE A 555 -9.85 8.39 17.39
C PHE A 555 -8.69 9.00 18.16
N SER A 556 -8.40 8.39 19.28
CA SER A 556 -7.22 8.71 20.05
C SER A 556 -6.09 7.90 19.44
N GLY A 557 -5.35 8.48 18.57
CA GLY A 557 -4.10 7.84 18.25
C GLY A 557 -3.51 8.20 16.89
N TRP A 558 -4.17 8.00 15.81
CA TRP A 558 -3.61 8.26 14.49
C TRP A 558 -4.48 9.25 13.73
N GLY A 559 -4.30 10.52 14.10
CA GLY A 559 -4.96 11.63 13.47
C GLY A 559 -6.47 11.51 13.51
N ASN A 560 -7.01 12.04 14.54
CA ASN A 560 -8.41 12.34 14.80
C ASN A 560 -9.11 13.12 13.71
N SER A 561 -9.09 12.58 12.54
CA SER A 561 -9.98 13.03 11.52
C SER A 561 -11.31 12.37 11.81
N GLY A 562 -12.14 12.97 12.65
CA GLY A 562 -13.55 12.71 12.61
C GLY A 562 -13.99 13.03 11.19
N HIS A 563 -13.98 12.04 10.30
CA HIS A 563 -14.45 12.21 8.93
C HIS A 563 -15.97 12.25 8.99
N ALA A 564 -16.53 13.42 9.13
CA ALA A 564 -17.94 13.60 8.92
C ALA A 564 -18.21 13.72 7.42
N VAL A 565 -19.19 13.02 6.96
CA VAL A 565 -19.76 13.24 5.64
C VAL A 565 -20.73 14.40 5.74
N LEU A 566 -20.43 15.46 5.02
CA LEU A 566 -21.32 16.61 4.87
C LEU A 566 -22.02 16.51 3.53
N VAL A 567 -23.31 16.67 3.53
CA VAL A 567 -24.12 16.66 2.31
C VAL A 567 -24.76 18.02 2.13
N TYR A 568 -24.58 18.56 0.96
CA TYR A 568 -25.14 19.83 0.54
C TYR A 568 -26.11 19.68 -0.61
N THR A 569 -27.22 20.43 -0.56
CA THR A 569 -28.19 20.51 -1.64
C THR A 569 -27.93 21.79 -2.44
N ILE A 570 -27.73 21.64 -3.73
CA ILE A 570 -27.53 22.75 -4.68
C ILE A 570 -28.66 22.69 -5.72
N ASN A 571 -29.36 23.80 -5.90
CA ASN A 571 -30.28 23.97 -6.99
C ASN A 571 -29.48 24.33 -8.26
N PRO A 572 -29.47 23.49 -9.32
CA PRO A 572 -28.68 23.75 -10.52
C PRO A 572 -29.16 24.96 -11.33
N ASP A 573 -30.42 25.37 -11.17
CA ASP A 573 -31.00 26.53 -11.84
C ASP A 573 -30.64 27.84 -11.13
N ASN A 574 -30.29 27.78 -9.83
CA ASN A 574 -29.83 28.92 -9.04
C ASN A 574 -28.70 28.52 -8.07
N PRO A 575 -27.53 28.14 -8.58
CA PRO A 575 -26.42 27.65 -7.75
C PRO A 575 -25.85 28.73 -6.82
N GLU A 576 -25.86 30.01 -7.22
CA GLU A 576 -25.31 31.10 -6.42
C GLU A 576 -26.08 31.30 -5.08
N GLU A 577 -27.40 31.18 -5.10
CA GLU A 577 -28.21 31.27 -3.88
C GLU A 577 -27.95 30.08 -2.98
N SER A 578 -27.86 28.90 -3.53
CA SER A 578 -27.51 27.69 -2.80
C SER A 578 -26.14 27.81 -2.12
N LEU A 579 -25.15 28.37 -2.84
CA LEU A 579 -23.79 28.58 -2.33
C LEU A 579 -23.74 29.65 -1.23
N LYS A 580 -24.53 30.72 -1.32
CA LYS A 580 -24.66 31.72 -0.22
C LYS A 580 -25.19 31.10 1.06
N SER A 581 -26.16 30.22 0.96
CA SER A 581 -26.68 29.50 2.13
C SER A 581 -25.66 28.54 2.72
N LEU A 582 -24.67 28.10 1.93
CA LEU A 582 -23.54 27.29 2.33
C LEU A 582 -22.57 28.11 3.20
N GLU A 583 -22.23 29.30 2.79
CA GLU A 583 -21.36 30.21 3.54
C GLU A 583 -22.00 30.65 4.88
N GLU A 584 -23.31 30.83 4.89
CA GLU A 584 -24.05 31.25 6.09
C GLU A 584 -24.34 30.08 7.06
N ARG A 585 -24.42 28.84 6.55
CA ARG A 585 -24.72 27.63 7.32
C ARG A 585 -23.92 26.43 6.81
N PRO A 586 -22.66 26.36 7.16
CA PRO A 586 -21.74 25.39 6.55
C PRO A 586 -22.09 23.93 6.84
N MET A 587 -23.12 23.61 7.59
CA MET A 587 -23.44 22.22 7.94
C MET A 587 -24.91 21.93 8.14
N ARG A 588 -25.49 21.07 7.32
CA ARG A 588 -26.67 20.31 7.71
C ARG A 588 -26.21 18.96 8.26
N SER A 589 -26.57 18.70 9.51
CA SER A 589 -26.46 17.35 10.04
C SER A 589 -27.39 16.43 9.28
N VAL A 590 -26.89 15.31 8.80
CA VAL A 590 -27.73 14.23 8.29
C VAL A 590 -28.52 13.67 9.47
N LYS A 591 -29.84 13.83 9.46
CA LYS A 591 -30.69 13.50 10.62
C LYS A 591 -30.91 11.99 10.80
N ASN A 592 -30.76 11.19 9.76
CA ASN A 592 -31.04 9.78 9.82
C ASN A 592 -29.78 8.99 9.41
N VAL A 593 -29.28 8.24 10.36
CA VAL A 593 -28.17 7.30 10.10
C VAL A 593 -28.77 5.92 9.95
N ALA A 594 -28.48 5.23 8.86
CA ALA A 594 -28.91 3.86 8.69
C ALA A 594 -28.44 3.01 9.86
N LYS A 595 -29.33 2.20 10.41
CA LYS A 595 -28.94 1.21 11.41
C LYS A 595 -27.90 0.26 10.82
N ALA A 596 -27.00 -0.19 11.68
CA ALA A 596 -25.97 -1.14 11.32
C ALA A 596 -26.50 -2.27 10.44
N LEU A 597 -25.92 -2.41 9.26
CA LEU A 597 -26.26 -3.49 8.35
C LEU A 597 -25.83 -4.86 8.89
N TYR A 598 -24.84 -4.86 9.78
CA TYR A 598 -24.30 -6.08 10.38
C TYR A 598 -24.50 -6.12 11.89
N PRO A 599 -24.76 -7.31 12.42
CA PRO A 599 -24.50 -7.56 13.83
C PRO A 599 -23.04 -7.29 14.14
N SER A 600 -22.77 -6.67 15.29
CA SER A 600 -21.45 -6.24 15.72
C SER A 600 -20.35 -7.30 15.71
N ASN A 601 -20.71 -8.58 15.67
CA ASN A 601 -19.78 -9.70 15.61
C ASN A 601 -19.33 -10.06 14.17
N ARG A 602 -20.12 -9.77 13.15
CA ARG A 602 -19.71 -9.99 11.74
C ARG A 602 -18.82 -8.90 11.20
N TRP A 603 -18.91 -7.72 11.74
CA TRP A 603 -17.99 -6.63 11.45
C TRP A 603 -16.52 -6.99 11.68
N ARG A 604 -16.23 -7.76 12.73
CA ARG A 604 -14.88 -8.25 13.02
C ARG A 604 -14.34 -9.19 11.94
N ASP A 605 -15.21 -9.88 11.26
CA ASP A 605 -14.84 -10.87 10.24
C ASP A 605 -14.35 -10.21 8.94
N PHE A 606 -14.65 -8.94 8.73
CA PHE A 606 -14.27 -8.19 7.55
C PHE A 606 -13.00 -7.34 7.72
N HIS A 607 -12.58 -7.01 8.94
CA HIS A 607 -11.61 -5.96 9.20
C HIS A 607 -10.65 -6.27 10.36
N ASP A 608 -10.09 -7.43 10.40
CA ASP A 608 -9.16 -7.78 11.47
C ASP A 608 -7.88 -6.92 11.52
N PHE A 609 -7.55 -6.24 10.44
CA PHE A 609 -6.30 -5.48 10.35
C PHE A 609 -6.36 -4.02 10.82
N ASN A 610 -7.54 -3.42 10.94
CA ASN A 610 -7.65 -2.03 11.35
C ASN A 610 -8.86 -1.79 12.26
N ARG A 611 -8.86 -2.42 13.43
CA ARG A 611 -9.90 -2.22 14.45
C ARG A 611 -10.08 -0.76 14.87
N ASP A 612 -9.09 0.07 14.65
CA ASP A 612 -9.06 1.46 15.06
C ASP A 612 -9.41 2.43 13.92
N ALA A 613 -9.53 1.94 12.71
CA ALA A 613 -9.92 2.73 11.56
C ALA A 613 -11.43 2.70 11.35
N LEU A 614 -12.17 3.20 12.32
CA LEU A 614 -13.57 3.52 12.14
C LEU A 614 -13.69 4.71 11.18
N TYR A 615 -13.71 4.39 9.90
CA TYR A 615 -13.96 5.40 8.90
C TYR A 615 -15.43 5.73 8.90
N VAL A 616 -15.73 7.02 8.97
CA VAL A 616 -17.05 7.49 8.65
C VAL A 616 -17.35 7.06 7.22
N PRO A 617 -18.46 6.39 6.99
CA PRO A 617 -18.77 5.86 5.67
C PRO A 617 -18.81 6.99 4.67
N LYS A 618 -18.05 6.80 3.61
CA LYS A 618 -18.04 7.71 2.49
C LYS A 618 -19.19 7.43 1.53
N THR A 619 -20.00 6.44 1.82
CA THR A 619 -21.17 6.08 1.04
C THR A 619 -22.41 6.58 1.70
N CYS A 620 -23.18 7.29 0.92
CA CYS A 620 -24.52 7.70 1.24
C CYS A 620 -25.48 7.05 0.23
N PHE A 621 -26.72 6.91 0.58
CA PHE A 621 -27.77 6.58 -0.36
C PHE A 621 -28.97 7.50 -0.16
N VAL A 622 -29.79 7.63 -1.19
CA VAL A 622 -31.00 8.43 -1.14
C VAL A 622 -32.13 7.58 -0.62
N ALA A 623 -32.79 8.05 0.44
CA ALA A 623 -33.94 7.36 1.02
C ALA A 623 -35.13 7.32 0.04
N PRO A 624 -36.16 6.51 0.31
CA PRO A 624 -37.34 6.40 -0.56
C PRO A 624 -38.09 7.70 -0.82
N ASP A 625 -37.94 8.70 0.04
CA ASP A 625 -38.53 10.04 -0.15
C ASP A 625 -37.82 10.87 -1.25
N GLY A 626 -36.74 10.36 -1.82
CA GLY A 626 -35.94 11.00 -2.84
C GLY A 626 -35.17 12.24 -2.40
N LYS A 627 -35.20 12.58 -1.11
CA LYS A 627 -34.62 13.81 -0.55
C LYS A 627 -33.73 13.59 0.67
N THR A 628 -34.00 12.54 1.42
CA THR A 628 -33.23 12.22 2.62
C THR A 628 -32.00 11.42 2.23
N ILE A 629 -30.83 11.91 2.63
CA ILE A 629 -29.58 11.16 2.46
C ILE A 629 -29.30 10.40 3.71
N ILE A 630 -29.06 9.14 3.57
CA ILE A 630 -28.73 8.22 4.64
C ILE A 630 -27.26 7.81 4.45
N PRO A 631 -26.33 8.25 5.31
CA PRO A 631 -24.98 7.74 5.28
C PRO A 631 -24.99 6.29 5.73
N CYS A 632 -24.31 5.46 4.97
CA CYS A 632 -24.07 4.08 5.38
C CYS A 632 -22.97 4.08 6.46
N VAL A 633 -23.33 3.78 7.70
CA VAL A 633 -22.48 3.96 8.89
C VAL A 633 -21.38 2.92 9.01
N TYR A 634 -21.35 1.94 8.14
CA TYR A 634 -20.37 0.85 8.20
C TYR A 634 -19.48 0.84 6.99
N ASP A 635 -18.23 0.52 7.24
CA ASP A 635 -17.12 0.47 6.31
C ASP A 635 -17.27 -0.43 5.09
N ILE A 636 -18.36 -1.14 4.97
CA ILE A 636 -18.68 -1.86 3.74
C ILE A 636 -18.58 -0.94 2.56
N ALA A 637 -18.77 0.28 2.87
CA ALA A 637 -18.96 1.25 1.86
C ALA A 637 -17.98 2.41 2.02
N ARG A 638 -16.74 2.14 1.85
CA ARG A 638 -15.87 3.16 1.29
C ARG A 638 -16.24 3.43 -0.16
N SER A 639 -17.36 2.86 -0.62
CA SER A 639 -17.96 3.14 -1.90
C SER A 639 -18.30 4.61 -1.99
N PHE A 640 -17.83 5.20 -3.03
CA PHE A 640 -18.03 6.60 -3.35
C PHE A 640 -19.22 6.81 -4.28
N SER A 641 -20.03 5.78 -4.51
CA SER A 641 -21.24 5.89 -5.29
C SER A 641 -22.40 6.27 -4.39
N LEU A 642 -23.09 7.32 -4.74
CA LEU A 642 -24.43 7.56 -4.25
C LEU A 642 -25.39 6.80 -5.14
N LEU A 643 -26.04 5.83 -4.57
CA LEU A 643 -27.05 5.02 -5.26
C LEU A 643 -28.40 5.25 -4.61
N GLU A 644 -29.43 5.27 -5.43
CA GLU A 644 -30.77 5.34 -4.96
C GLU A 644 -31.20 3.99 -4.37
N ALA A 645 -31.55 4.00 -3.09
CA ALA A 645 -32.08 2.83 -2.40
C ALA A 645 -33.61 2.82 -2.47
N PHE A 646 -34.17 2.05 -3.37
CA PHE A 646 -35.62 1.93 -3.53
C PHE A 646 -36.17 0.71 -2.80
N PRO A 647 -37.28 0.84 -2.05
CA PRO A 647 -37.94 -0.29 -1.41
C PRO A 647 -38.28 -1.40 -2.41
N GLY A 648 -37.96 -2.63 -2.02
CA GLY A 648 -38.22 -3.81 -2.81
C GLY A 648 -37.26 -4.05 -4.00
N LYS A 649 -36.23 -3.18 -4.15
CA LYS A 649 -35.15 -3.39 -5.12
C LYS A 649 -33.85 -3.76 -4.39
N PRO A 650 -32.98 -4.58 -4.99
CA PRO A 650 -31.67 -4.82 -4.44
C PRO A 650 -30.83 -3.54 -4.49
N PHE A 651 -30.09 -3.32 -3.43
CA PHE A 651 -29.16 -2.19 -3.32
C PHE A 651 -27.73 -2.72 -3.20
N TYR A 652 -26.88 -2.33 -4.13
CA TYR A 652 -25.51 -2.80 -4.23
C TYR A 652 -24.54 -1.80 -3.61
N LEU A 653 -23.56 -2.30 -2.90
CA LEU A 653 -22.52 -1.53 -2.23
C LEU A 653 -21.16 -2.10 -2.59
N VAL A 654 -20.25 -1.25 -3.05
CA VAL A 654 -18.84 -1.62 -3.23
C VAL A 654 -18.08 -1.40 -1.93
N ASN A 655 -17.38 -2.41 -1.49
CA ASN A 655 -16.40 -2.28 -0.42
C ASN A 655 -15.00 -2.19 -1.02
N GLU A 656 -14.49 -0.99 -1.16
CA GLU A 656 -13.15 -0.76 -1.74
C GLU A 656 -12.02 -1.37 -0.90
N TYR A 657 -12.26 -1.54 0.39
CA TYR A 657 -11.27 -2.09 1.31
C TYR A 657 -11.05 -3.59 1.06
N ASP A 658 -12.14 -4.31 0.97
CA ASP A 658 -12.12 -5.75 0.69
C ASP A 658 -12.16 -6.05 -0.81
N ARG A 659 -12.33 -5.02 -1.65
CA ARG A 659 -12.51 -5.12 -3.10
C ARG A 659 -13.63 -6.09 -3.47
N ARG A 660 -14.77 -5.90 -2.81
CA ARG A 660 -15.96 -6.74 -2.99
C ARG A 660 -17.18 -5.87 -3.21
N THR A 661 -18.12 -6.43 -3.88
CA THR A 661 -19.47 -5.87 -3.97
C THR A 661 -20.43 -6.73 -3.16
N VAL A 662 -21.22 -6.06 -2.35
CA VAL A 662 -22.27 -6.68 -1.54
C VAL A 662 -23.63 -6.16 -1.98
N VAL A 663 -24.69 -6.89 -1.67
CA VAL A 663 -26.06 -6.51 -1.98
C VAL A 663 -26.96 -6.64 -0.76
N THR A 664 -27.88 -5.70 -0.60
CA THR A 664 -28.87 -5.66 0.50
C THR A 664 -30.26 -5.52 -0.05
N ASP A 665 -31.25 -5.86 0.77
CA ASP A 665 -32.65 -5.55 0.52
C ASP A 665 -33.01 -4.22 1.20
N VAL A 666 -33.88 -3.45 0.57
CA VAL A 666 -34.36 -2.15 1.08
C VAL A 666 -35.81 -2.29 1.51
N ALA A 667 -36.08 -2.06 2.79
CA ALA A 667 -37.42 -2.03 3.35
C ALA A 667 -38.17 -0.73 2.99
N ALA A 668 -39.49 -0.70 3.22
CA ALA A 668 -40.33 0.45 2.90
C ALA A 668 -39.93 1.74 3.67
N ASP A 669 -39.32 1.58 4.85
CA ASP A 669 -38.81 2.69 5.66
C ASP A 669 -37.35 3.06 5.33
N GLY A 670 -36.77 2.47 4.29
CA GLY A 670 -35.38 2.65 3.89
C GLY A 670 -34.36 1.82 4.69
N THR A 671 -34.81 0.99 5.63
CA THR A 671 -33.92 0.11 6.38
C THR A 671 -33.28 -0.92 5.45
N LEU A 672 -31.96 -1.07 5.54
CA LEU A 672 -31.22 -2.06 4.80
C LEU A 672 -31.14 -3.36 5.62
N SER A 673 -31.32 -4.49 4.93
CA SER A 673 -31.33 -5.81 5.57
C SER A 673 -30.79 -6.89 4.63
N ASN A 674 -30.62 -8.09 5.17
CA ASN A 674 -30.23 -9.29 4.38
C ASN A 674 -28.98 -9.05 3.54
N LEU A 675 -27.91 -8.58 4.16
CA LEU A 675 -26.63 -8.36 3.49
C LEU A 675 -26.03 -9.68 3.04
N ARG A 676 -25.62 -9.73 1.79
CA ARG A 676 -24.98 -10.88 1.17
C ARG A 676 -23.90 -10.45 0.19
N TYR A 677 -22.95 -11.33 -0.06
CA TYR A 677 -21.97 -11.11 -1.11
C TYR A 677 -22.62 -11.18 -2.48
N PHE A 678 -22.17 -10.30 -3.35
CA PHE A 678 -22.52 -10.33 -4.76
C PHE A 678 -21.34 -10.81 -5.61
N THR A 679 -20.20 -10.13 -5.56
CA THR A 679 -18.99 -10.54 -6.28
C THR A 679 -17.73 -10.11 -5.55
N GLU A 680 -16.64 -10.82 -5.80
CA GLU A 680 -15.30 -10.50 -5.27
C GLU A 680 -14.58 -9.39 -6.06
N THR A 681 -15.34 -8.54 -6.72
CA THR A 681 -14.87 -7.41 -7.53
C THR A 681 -15.47 -6.12 -6.97
N GLY A 682 -14.66 -5.07 -6.87
CA GLY A 682 -15.12 -3.75 -6.46
C GLY A 682 -14.03 -2.87 -5.87
N GLU A 683 -13.71 -1.78 -6.55
CA GLU A 683 -12.75 -0.78 -6.07
C GLU A 683 -13.43 0.55 -5.78
N PHE A 684 -14.27 0.96 -6.72
CA PHE A 684 -14.84 2.30 -6.73
C PHE A 684 -16.37 2.28 -6.88
N GLY A 685 -16.88 3.12 -7.72
CA GLY A 685 -18.32 3.24 -7.93
C GLY A 685 -18.91 2.10 -8.73
N LEU A 686 -20.21 2.00 -8.66
CA LEU A 686 -21.00 1.07 -9.47
C LEU A 686 -22.28 1.74 -9.99
N ALA A 687 -22.87 1.15 -11.01
CA ALA A 687 -24.19 1.50 -11.52
C ALA A 687 -24.97 0.24 -11.89
N VAL A 688 -26.31 0.33 -11.90
CA VAL A 688 -27.19 -0.80 -12.26
C VAL A 688 -28.10 -0.36 -13.40
N ASP A 689 -28.19 -1.19 -14.45
CA ASP A 689 -29.08 -0.90 -15.57
C ASP A 689 -30.53 -1.38 -15.31
N SER A 690 -31.41 -1.04 -16.23
CA SER A 690 -32.83 -1.43 -16.11
C SER A 690 -33.08 -2.94 -16.22
N LYS A 691 -32.11 -3.71 -16.70
CA LYS A 691 -32.16 -5.18 -16.81
C LYS A 691 -31.61 -5.84 -15.52
N GLY A 692 -31.05 -5.06 -14.62
CA GLY A 692 -30.43 -5.55 -13.39
C GLY A 692 -28.97 -5.95 -13.55
N ASN A 693 -28.31 -5.61 -14.66
CA ASN A 693 -26.87 -5.80 -14.79
C ASN A 693 -26.13 -4.75 -13.95
N VAL A 694 -25.08 -5.20 -13.28
CA VAL A 694 -24.27 -4.39 -12.36
C VAL A 694 -22.94 -4.07 -13.01
N TYR A 695 -22.64 -2.78 -13.14
CA TYR A 695 -21.41 -2.24 -13.70
C TYR A 695 -20.55 -1.76 -12.56
N ILE A 696 -19.33 -2.26 -12.44
CA ILE A 696 -18.43 -1.99 -11.32
C ILE A 696 -17.11 -1.43 -11.82
N ALA A 697 -16.70 -0.28 -11.31
CA ALA A 697 -15.39 0.28 -11.57
C ALA A 697 -14.32 -0.46 -10.76
N ASP A 698 -13.49 -1.23 -11.46
CA ASP A 698 -12.40 -2.02 -10.87
C ASP A 698 -11.27 -2.18 -11.90
N GLY A 699 -10.36 -1.22 -11.93
CA GLY A 699 -9.31 -1.10 -12.95
C GLY A 699 -9.84 -0.80 -14.34
N GLU A 700 -10.91 -1.46 -14.72
CA GLU A 700 -11.77 -1.26 -15.88
C GLU A 700 -13.24 -1.22 -15.41
N VAL A 701 -14.20 -1.25 -16.31
CA VAL A 701 -15.60 -1.45 -15.92
C VAL A 701 -15.98 -2.92 -16.11
N GLN A 702 -16.18 -3.61 -15.01
CA GLN A 702 -16.61 -5.00 -14.97
C GLN A 702 -18.13 -5.08 -14.97
N VAL A 703 -18.71 -5.92 -15.80
CA VAL A 703 -20.18 -6.05 -15.93
C VAL A 703 -20.62 -7.43 -15.52
N TYR A 704 -21.57 -7.49 -14.59
CA TYR A 704 -22.15 -8.72 -14.05
C TYR A 704 -23.66 -8.73 -14.28
N ASP A 705 -24.24 -9.92 -14.40
CA ASP A 705 -25.69 -10.06 -14.32
C ASP A 705 -26.17 -10.03 -12.85
N SER A 706 -27.46 -10.03 -12.62
CA SER A 706 -28.04 -10.00 -11.27
C SER A 706 -27.76 -11.26 -10.42
N LYS A 707 -27.12 -12.29 -11.00
CA LYS A 707 -26.75 -13.56 -10.37
C LYS A 707 -25.25 -13.72 -10.17
N ASP A 708 -24.51 -12.63 -10.25
CA ASP A 708 -23.05 -12.53 -10.12
C ASP A 708 -22.22 -13.15 -11.27
N ALA A 709 -22.85 -13.53 -12.37
CA ALA A 709 -22.09 -14.01 -13.53
C ALA A 709 -21.44 -12.83 -14.27
N HIS A 710 -20.13 -12.87 -14.45
CA HIS A 710 -19.41 -11.88 -15.25
C HIS A 710 -19.83 -11.98 -16.72
N ILE A 711 -20.31 -10.87 -17.30
CA ILE A 711 -20.79 -10.81 -18.69
C ILE A 711 -19.72 -10.30 -19.64
N ARG A 712 -19.08 -9.19 -19.27
CA ARG A 712 -18.05 -8.54 -20.09
C ARG A 712 -17.25 -7.53 -19.29
N THR A 713 -16.11 -7.13 -19.86
CA THR A 713 -15.32 -5.97 -19.42
C THR A 713 -15.42 -4.87 -20.46
N ILE A 714 -15.65 -3.63 -20.01
CA ILE A 714 -15.57 -2.45 -20.86
C ILE A 714 -14.22 -1.77 -20.58
N HIS A 715 -13.36 -1.72 -21.59
CA HIS A 715 -12.04 -1.12 -21.48
C HIS A 715 -12.14 0.40 -21.65
N ILE A 716 -11.62 1.13 -20.68
CA ILE A 716 -11.61 2.58 -20.62
C ILE A 716 -10.16 3.07 -20.70
N PRO A 717 -9.85 4.12 -21.49
CA PRO A 717 -8.47 4.62 -21.63
C PRO A 717 -7.81 5.02 -20.31
N GLU A 718 -8.59 5.52 -19.35
CA GLU A 718 -8.14 5.86 -18.00
C GLU A 718 -8.83 4.98 -16.95
N ARG A 719 -8.23 4.81 -15.77
CA ARG A 719 -8.84 4.05 -14.69
C ARG A 719 -10.18 4.68 -14.27
N PRO A 720 -11.31 3.94 -14.33
CA PRO A 720 -12.60 4.46 -13.92
C PRO A 720 -12.69 4.64 -12.40
N SER A 721 -13.48 5.63 -11.97
CA SER A 721 -13.77 5.87 -10.55
C SER A 721 -15.25 5.71 -10.23
N THR A 722 -16.15 6.50 -10.79
CA THR A 722 -17.58 6.38 -10.53
C THR A 722 -18.40 6.28 -11.81
N LEU A 723 -19.57 5.70 -11.69
CA LEU A 723 -20.41 5.32 -12.81
C LEU A 723 -21.84 5.83 -12.61
N THR A 724 -22.49 6.24 -13.68
CA THR A 724 -23.95 6.45 -13.72
C THR A 724 -24.53 6.02 -15.07
N ILE A 725 -25.76 5.55 -15.05
CA ILE A 725 -26.47 5.11 -16.28
C ILE A 725 -27.63 6.05 -16.55
N ILE A 726 -27.68 6.56 -17.76
CA ILE A 726 -28.79 7.38 -18.27
C ILE A 726 -29.36 6.69 -19.51
N ARG A 727 -30.58 6.18 -19.39
CA ARG A 727 -31.23 5.40 -20.46
C ARG A 727 -30.37 4.17 -20.78
N ASP A 728 -29.75 4.14 -21.94
CA ASP A 728 -28.91 3.06 -22.48
C ASP A 728 -27.44 3.46 -22.62
N LYS A 729 -26.99 4.42 -21.85
CA LYS A 729 -25.61 4.92 -21.87
C LYS A 729 -24.99 4.96 -20.48
N LEU A 730 -23.79 4.44 -20.38
CA LEU A 730 -22.97 4.51 -19.20
C LEU A 730 -22.06 5.72 -19.25
N TYR A 731 -22.12 6.56 -18.23
CA TYR A 731 -21.21 7.70 -18.05
C TYR A 731 -20.23 7.39 -16.93
N ILE A 732 -18.99 7.73 -17.15
CA ILE A 732 -17.85 7.24 -16.36
C ILE A 732 -16.94 8.41 -16.03
N THR A 733 -16.70 8.65 -14.75
CA THR A 733 -15.57 9.45 -14.33
C THR A 733 -14.32 8.57 -14.33
N ALA A 734 -13.23 9.06 -14.90
CA ALA A 734 -12.00 8.28 -14.96
C ALA A 734 -10.81 9.23 -14.90
N ARG A 735 -10.00 9.12 -13.89
CA ARG A 735 -8.80 9.92 -13.63
C ARG A 735 -8.97 11.42 -13.97
N LYS A 736 -8.66 11.82 -15.20
CA LYS A 736 -8.70 13.23 -15.64
C LYS A 736 -9.84 13.54 -16.63
N SER A 737 -10.68 12.58 -16.91
CA SER A 737 -11.65 12.68 -18.00
C SER A 737 -13.00 12.06 -17.65
N ILE A 738 -14.00 12.45 -18.43
CA ILE A 738 -15.33 11.85 -18.43
C ILE A 738 -15.51 11.07 -19.72
N TYR A 739 -15.93 9.83 -19.60
CA TYR A 739 -16.21 8.95 -20.73
C TYR A 739 -17.68 8.59 -20.79
N ARG A 740 -18.10 8.17 -21.98
CA ARG A 740 -19.39 7.54 -22.23
C ARG A 740 -19.19 6.25 -22.97
N ALA A 741 -19.89 5.20 -22.55
CA ALA A 741 -19.97 3.93 -23.25
C ALA A 741 -21.42 3.62 -23.62
N ASP A 742 -21.64 2.98 -24.76
CA ASP A 742 -22.95 2.46 -25.14
C ASP A 742 -23.19 1.10 -24.44
N LEU A 743 -24.44 0.84 -23.92
CA LEU A 743 -24.81 -0.36 -23.15
C LEU A 743 -25.31 -1.50 -24.01
#